data_e52b1e8f41a21af8e885ff74c9edabb1
#
_entry.id   e52b1e8f41a21af8e885ff74c9edabb1
#
_cell.length_a   1.000
_cell.length_b   1.000
_cell.length_c   1.000
_cell.angle_alpha   90.00
_cell.angle_beta   90.00
_cell.angle_gamma   90.00
#
_symmetry.space_group_name_H-M   'P 1'
#
loop_
_entity.id
_entity.type
_entity.pdbx_description
1 polymer ?
#
loop_
_entity_poly.entity_id
_entity_poly.type
_entity_poly.pdbx_seq_one_letter_code
_entity_poly.pdbx_strand_id
1 'polypeptide(L)'
;MKKIKLNVSGMHCASCSTLIERSLKKLEGVKTSNVNFSTSNANIEYNESKISENDFIKKIESLGYSANLEKDRKKQEQREKEEISNLKEKLLVSSIFAIPAFILGMFFMKNPLPSQDYILWILATPVQFYIGLQFYRGAWAALKNKSANMDTLVALGTSAAYFFSVYVVLSGVGHQYFEASAVLITLVIFGKYLEAKAKGKTSEAIKKLMYLSPKKATVIRNGNEIVVKISEIELNDIILVKPGGKIPVDGIIIEGHSSIDESMITGESIPVNKKIRDEVIGGTINKQGAFKFKATKIGKNTTLAGIIRLIEDAQGRKAPIQRFADNVSAYFVPAVILIAILTFVSWYYIFDTDLSFAMITSVAVLVIACPCALGLATPTAIMVGTGKGAKNGILIKGGDSLEMAHKLKYLIFDKTGTITKGIPEVTNIIHFDKSEKEILKIAASMEKNSEHPLGEAIVEKAKKDKIGLNKISNFESIPGQGIRSNIGKKKYYFGTARLMKTIGINNISDVTDIEKEGKTVMYLAENRKLIGLIAVADTIKETSAMAVKALQKLGIKIYMITGDNKNTANAIAKLAGIKNVFAEVLPEDKAKYVKKLQRYGPVAMVGDGINDAPALAQAEIGIAMGSGTDVAMETGNIVLIKNDLMDIAKAIRLSKITMSKIRQNMFWALFYNSMGIPVAAGILYPFTGWLLNPMLAGGAMAMSSVSVVMNSLLLKKKRI
;
A
#
# COMPACT_ATOMS: atom_id res chain seq x y z
N MET A 1 -18.00 13.68 -11.14
CA MET A 1 -17.23 12.48 -11.53
C MET A 1 -17.44 11.41 -10.49
N LYS A 2 -17.89 10.21 -10.92
CA LYS A 2 -18.11 9.05 -10.04
C LYS A 2 -16.99 8.04 -10.22
N LYS A 3 -16.66 7.33 -9.15
CA LYS A 3 -15.71 6.22 -9.18
C LYS A 3 -16.46 4.91 -8.98
N ILE A 4 -16.18 3.94 -9.83
CA ILE A 4 -16.74 2.60 -9.74
C ILE A 4 -15.63 1.57 -9.72
N LYS A 5 -15.84 0.50 -8.96
CA LYS A 5 -14.97 -0.66 -8.92
C LYS A 5 -15.77 -1.89 -9.36
N LEU A 6 -15.31 -2.53 -10.43
CA LEU A 6 -15.87 -3.76 -10.97
C LEU A 6 -14.90 -4.91 -10.72
N ASN A 7 -15.43 -6.05 -10.35
CA ASN A 7 -14.69 -7.30 -10.35
C ASN A 7 -14.79 -7.93 -11.74
N VAL A 8 -13.62 -8.24 -12.35
CA VAL A 8 -13.54 -8.78 -13.72
C VAL A 8 -12.99 -10.19 -13.66
N SER A 9 -13.77 -11.17 -14.17
CA SER A 9 -13.39 -12.58 -14.22
C SER A 9 -13.04 -13.02 -15.64
N GLY A 10 -12.22 -14.08 -15.77
CA GLY A 10 -11.80 -14.62 -17.07
C GLY A 10 -10.51 -13.99 -17.63
N MET A 11 -9.86 -13.07 -16.94
CA MET A 11 -8.54 -12.59 -17.33
C MET A 11 -7.47 -13.65 -17.03
N HIS A 12 -6.68 -14.00 -18.04
CA HIS A 12 -5.62 -15.02 -17.91
C HIS A 12 -4.20 -14.43 -17.84
N CYS A 13 -4.02 -13.18 -18.25
CA CYS A 13 -2.69 -12.52 -18.28
C CYS A 13 -2.81 -10.99 -18.28
N ALA A 14 -1.68 -10.31 -18.18
CA ALA A 14 -1.59 -8.85 -18.22
C ALA A 14 -2.11 -8.24 -19.54
N SER A 15 -1.95 -8.95 -20.66
CA SER A 15 -2.48 -8.51 -21.97
C SER A 15 -3.99 -8.41 -21.97
N CYS A 16 -4.70 -9.31 -21.25
CA CYS A 16 -6.16 -9.25 -21.08
C CYS A 16 -6.59 -7.97 -20.36
N SER A 17 -5.91 -7.65 -19.24
CA SER A 17 -6.22 -6.42 -18.49
C SER A 17 -5.93 -5.15 -19.30
N THR A 18 -4.89 -5.15 -20.14
CA THR A 18 -4.56 -4.03 -21.02
C THR A 18 -5.61 -3.86 -22.14
N LEU A 19 -6.10 -4.96 -22.70
CA LEU A 19 -7.16 -4.94 -23.70
C LEU A 19 -8.44 -4.32 -23.15
N ILE A 20 -8.88 -4.78 -21.96
CA ILE A 20 -10.07 -4.26 -21.28
C ILE A 20 -9.88 -2.77 -20.94
N GLU A 21 -8.72 -2.40 -20.37
CA GLU A 21 -8.41 -1.01 -20.01
C GLU A 21 -8.48 -0.06 -21.22
N ARG A 22 -7.86 -0.45 -22.34
CA ARG A 22 -7.90 0.33 -23.59
C ARG A 22 -9.31 0.45 -24.15
N SER A 23 -10.10 -0.62 -24.07
CA SER A 23 -11.47 -0.63 -24.57
C SER A 23 -12.39 0.23 -23.74
N LEU A 24 -12.24 0.23 -22.41
CA LEU A 24 -12.99 1.09 -21.50
C LEU A 24 -12.62 2.57 -21.65
N LYS A 25 -11.35 2.89 -21.86
CA LYS A 25 -10.89 4.27 -22.09
C LYS A 25 -11.45 4.91 -23.36
N LYS A 26 -11.84 4.12 -24.35
CA LYS A 26 -12.46 4.62 -25.59
C LYS A 26 -13.92 5.00 -25.45
N LEU A 27 -14.57 4.65 -24.33
CA LEU A 27 -15.96 4.99 -24.09
C LEU A 27 -16.08 6.48 -23.73
N GLU A 28 -17.04 7.16 -24.34
CA GLU A 28 -17.31 8.57 -24.06
C GLU A 28 -17.79 8.75 -22.62
N GLY A 29 -17.21 9.72 -21.91
CA GLY A 29 -17.50 9.95 -20.49
C GLY A 29 -16.54 9.28 -19.51
N VAL A 30 -15.62 8.40 -19.95
CA VAL A 30 -14.58 7.80 -19.12
C VAL A 30 -13.37 8.74 -19.05
N LYS A 31 -13.01 9.17 -17.84
CA LYS A 31 -11.80 9.96 -17.58
C LYS A 31 -10.59 9.07 -17.37
N THR A 32 -10.70 8.09 -16.49
CA THR A 32 -9.64 7.12 -16.22
C THR A 32 -10.21 5.71 -16.12
N SER A 33 -9.48 4.74 -16.64
CA SER A 33 -9.72 3.32 -16.45
C SER A 33 -8.41 2.66 -16.05
N ASN A 34 -8.46 1.82 -15.03
CA ASN A 34 -7.31 1.09 -14.52
C ASN A 34 -7.74 -0.35 -14.20
N VAL A 35 -7.33 -1.29 -15.04
CA VAL A 35 -7.68 -2.70 -14.92
C VAL A 35 -6.47 -3.48 -14.44
N ASN A 36 -6.60 -4.14 -13.30
CA ASN A 36 -5.51 -4.89 -12.67
C ASN A 36 -5.80 -6.39 -12.71
N PHE A 37 -4.96 -7.12 -13.44
CA PHE A 37 -5.04 -8.58 -13.57
C PHE A 37 -4.88 -9.32 -12.24
N SER A 38 -3.97 -8.86 -11.38
CA SER A 38 -3.64 -9.58 -10.14
C SER A 38 -4.69 -9.46 -9.06
N THR A 39 -5.43 -8.35 -9.04
CA THR A 39 -6.56 -8.13 -8.11
C THR A 39 -7.89 -8.44 -8.76
N SER A 40 -7.91 -8.77 -10.06
CA SER A 40 -9.12 -9.00 -10.86
C SER A 40 -10.12 -7.84 -10.80
N ASN A 41 -9.64 -6.59 -10.67
CA ASN A 41 -10.47 -5.40 -10.52
C ASN A 41 -10.26 -4.40 -11.65
N ALA A 42 -11.35 -3.71 -12.03
CA ALA A 42 -11.35 -2.53 -12.88
C ALA A 42 -11.84 -1.32 -12.09
N ASN A 43 -10.98 -0.32 -11.92
CA ASN A 43 -11.31 0.96 -11.30
C ASN A 43 -11.52 1.99 -12.41
N ILE A 44 -12.72 2.57 -12.48
CA ILE A 44 -13.13 3.48 -13.55
C ILE A 44 -13.61 4.79 -12.92
N GLU A 45 -13.08 5.92 -13.41
CA GLU A 45 -13.57 7.25 -13.08
C GLU A 45 -14.30 7.83 -14.31
N TYR A 46 -15.56 8.19 -14.15
CA TYR A 46 -16.44 8.54 -15.27
C TYR A 46 -17.44 9.62 -14.94
N ASN A 47 -18.05 10.17 -15.98
CA ASN A 47 -19.15 11.14 -15.87
C ASN A 47 -20.49 10.37 -15.95
N GLU A 48 -21.22 10.34 -14.83
CA GLU A 48 -22.50 9.60 -14.70
C GLU A 48 -23.61 10.12 -15.63
N SER A 49 -23.51 11.39 -16.09
CA SER A 49 -24.46 11.93 -17.07
C SER A 49 -24.25 11.44 -18.50
N LYS A 50 -23.10 10.82 -18.82
CA LYS A 50 -22.75 10.36 -20.17
C LYS A 50 -22.75 8.85 -20.34
N ILE A 51 -22.50 8.09 -19.26
CA ILE A 51 -22.34 6.64 -19.33
C ILE A 51 -22.78 5.98 -18.03
N SER A 52 -23.42 4.83 -18.12
CA SER A 52 -23.94 4.05 -16.98
C SER A 52 -23.02 2.91 -16.56
N GLU A 53 -23.22 2.41 -15.33
CA GLU A 53 -22.49 1.26 -14.79
C GLU A 53 -22.69 -0.01 -15.64
N ASN A 54 -23.88 -0.19 -16.19
CA ASN A 54 -24.23 -1.34 -17.04
C ASN A 54 -23.48 -1.32 -18.38
N ASP A 55 -23.13 -0.14 -18.91
CA ASP A 55 -22.40 -0.05 -20.18
C ASP A 55 -20.97 -0.58 -20.04
N PHE A 56 -20.35 -0.39 -18.87
CA PHE A 56 -19.05 -0.98 -18.59
C PHE A 56 -19.13 -2.51 -18.53
N ILE A 57 -20.14 -3.06 -17.87
CA ILE A 57 -20.37 -4.50 -17.78
C ILE A 57 -20.55 -5.08 -19.18
N LYS A 58 -21.49 -4.53 -19.97
CA LYS A 58 -21.74 -4.96 -21.35
C LYS A 58 -20.46 -4.86 -22.21
N LYS A 59 -19.66 -3.77 -22.05
CA LYS A 59 -18.43 -3.63 -22.80
C LYS A 59 -17.44 -4.72 -22.45
N ILE A 60 -17.24 -5.03 -21.17
CA ILE A 60 -16.33 -6.09 -20.71
C ILE A 60 -16.82 -7.46 -21.21
N GLU A 61 -18.13 -7.72 -21.16
CA GLU A 61 -18.74 -8.96 -21.68
C GLU A 61 -18.57 -9.09 -23.18
N SER A 62 -18.70 -8.01 -23.93
CA SER A 62 -18.47 -8.01 -25.39
C SER A 62 -17.03 -8.38 -25.76
N LEU A 63 -16.06 -8.22 -24.86
CA LEU A 63 -14.67 -8.61 -24.99
C LEU A 63 -14.42 -10.09 -24.61
N GLY A 64 -15.46 -10.81 -24.15
CA GLY A 64 -15.36 -12.21 -23.74
C GLY A 64 -14.99 -12.42 -22.27
N TYR A 65 -15.09 -11.39 -21.42
CA TYR A 65 -14.85 -11.45 -19.98
C TYR A 65 -16.15 -11.22 -19.23
N SER A 66 -16.18 -11.54 -17.93
CA SER A 66 -17.35 -11.26 -17.09
C SER A 66 -17.04 -10.13 -16.11
N ALA A 67 -17.99 -9.23 -15.87
CA ALA A 67 -17.85 -8.16 -14.90
C ALA A 67 -19.05 -8.08 -13.96
N ASN A 68 -18.78 -7.76 -12.69
CA ASN A 68 -19.81 -7.57 -11.68
C ASN A 68 -19.47 -6.40 -10.76
N LEU A 69 -20.48 -5.73 -10.24
CA LEU A 69 -20.33 -4.72 -9.20
C LEU A 69 -19.79 -5.38 -7.92
N GLU A 70 -18.72 -4.81 -7.35
CA GLU A 70 -18.14 -5.31 -6.11
C GLU A 70 -19.00 -4.88 -4.91
N LYS A 71 -20.10 -5.60 -4.66
CA LYS A 71 -21.00 -5.31 -3.53
C LYS A 71 -20.85 -6.27 -2.36
N ASP A 72 -20.22 -7.45 -2.54
CA ASP A 72 -20.18 -8.48 -1.50
C ASP A 72 -18.85 -9.25 -1.50
N ARG A 73 -18.00 -8.93 -0.50
CA ARG A 73 -16.68 -9.56 -0.32
C ARG A 73 -16.74 -11.07 -0.05
N LYS A 74 -17.79 -11.57 0.61
CA LYS A 74 -17.93 -13.00 0.87
C LYS A 74 -18.07 -13.77 -0.44
N LYS A 75 -18.80 -13.20 -1.39
CA LYS A 75 -18.94 -13.76 -2.74
C LYS A 75 -17.60 -13.75 -3.49
N GLN A 76 -16.78 -12.71 -3.30
CA GLN A 76 -15.45 -12.66 -3.91
C GLN A 76 -14.50 -13.74 -3.35
N GLU A 77 -14.45 -13.91 -2.02
CA GLU A 77 -13.65 -14.99 -1.39
C GLU A 77 -14.13 -16.39 -1.81
N GLN A 78 -15.44 -16.56 -1.97
CA GLN A 78 -16.00 -17.82 -2.43
C GLN A 78 -15.58 -18.10 -3.88
N ARG A 79 -15.65 -17.11 -4.78
CA ARG A 79 -15.19 -17.23 -6.17
C ARG A 79 -13.70 -17.54 -6.28
N GLU A 80 -12.84 -16.89 -5.47
CA GLU A 80 -11.41 -17.22 -5.43
C GLU A 80 -11.17 -18.69 -5.05
N LYS A 81 -11.91 -19.20 -4.08
CA LYS A 81 -11.85 -20.61 -3.68
C LYS A 81 -12.35 -21.55 -4.78
N GLU A 82 -13.45 -21.17 -5.42
CA GLU A 82 -14.04 -21.92 -6.55
C GLU A 82 -13.08 -21.96 -7.75
N GLU A 83 -12.41 -20.84 -8.07
CA GLU A 83 -11.40 -20.77 -9.12
C GLU A 83 -10.21 -21.70 -8.84
N ILE A 84 -9.67 -21.67 -7.62
CA ILE A 84 -8.57 -22.57 -7.20
C ILE A 84 -9.04 -24.04 -7.25
N SER A 85 -10.28 -24.34 -6.82
CA SER A 85 -10.84 -25.69 -6.86
C SER A 85 -11.02 -26.17 -8.29
N ASN A 86 -11.54 -25.34 -9.19
CA ASN A 86 -11.71 -25.67 -10.61
C ASN A 86 -10.36 -25.90 -11.30
N LEU A 87 -9.34 -25.06 -11.03
CA LEU A 87 -8.00 -25.28 -11.58
C LEU A 87 -7.38 -26.57 -11.04
N LYS A 88 -7.62 -26.92 -9.77
CA LYS A 88 -7.17 -28.19 -9.19
C LYS A 88 -7.85 -29.40 -9.85
N GLU A 89 -9.15 -29.32 -10.09
CA GLU A 89 -9.90 -30.37 -10.77
C GLU A 89 -9.40 -30.56 -12.21
N LYS A 90 -9.27 -29.47 -12.97
CA LYS A 90 -8.72 -29.51 -14.34
C LYS A 90 -7.31 -30.09 -14.37
N LEU A 91 -6.48 -29.76 -13.38
CA LEU A 91 -5.14 -30.32 -13.26
C LEU A 91 -5.18 -31.81 -13.00
N LEU A 92 -6.03 -32.29 -12.10
CA LEU A 92 -6.19 -33.72 -11.82
C LEU A 92 -6.65 -34.48 -13.06
N VAL A 93 -7.72 -33.98 -13.71
CA VAL A 93 -8.25 -34.60 -14.94
C VAL A 93 -7.20 -34.60 -16.06
N SER A 94 -6.53 -33.48 -16.32
CA SER A 94 -5.48 -33.44 -17.37
C SER A 94 -4.32 -34.36 -17.05
N SER A 95 -3.92 -34.50 -15.76
CA SER A 95 -2.83 -35.37 -15.36
C SER A 95 -3.14 -36.86 -15.56
N ILE A 96 -4.42 -37.28 -15.37
CA ILE A 96 -4.85 -38.66 -15.64
C ILE A 96 -4.58 -39.08 -17.09
N PHE A 97 -4.72 -38.17 -18.03
CA PHE A 97 -4.47 -38.42 -19.45
C PHE A 97 -3.02 -38.08 -19.88
N ALA A 98 -2.47 -36.98 -19.40
CA ALA A 98 -1.16 -36.50 -19.82
C ALA A 98 0.00 -37.33 -19.26
N ILE A 99 -0.11 -37.88 -18.03
CA ILE A 99 0.96 -38.70 -17.45
C ILE A 99 1.12 -40.04 -18.23
N PRO A 100 0.07 -40.81 -18.51
CA PRO A 100 0.20 -41.98 -19.38
C PRO A 100 0.69 -41.63 -20.78
N ALA A 101 0.21 -40.54 -21.37
CA ALA A 101 0.68 -40.08 -22.67
C ALA A 101 2.18 -39.76 -22.64
N PHE A 102 2.65 -39.09 -21.60
CA PHE A 102 4.07 -38.80 -21.39
C PHE A 102 4.92 -40.09 -21.25
N ILE A 103 4.46 -41.03 -20.46
CA ILE A 103 5.17 -42.32 -20.25
C ILE A 103 5.26 -43.09 -21.56
N LEU A 104 4.14 -43.23 -22.27
CA LEU A 104 4.12 -43.93 -23.56
C LEU A 104 4.99 -43.23 -24.63
N GLY A 105 4.85 -41.88 -24.75
CA GLY A 105 5.59 -41.10 -25.73
C GLY A 105 7.09 -41.03 -25.50
N MET A 106 7.55 -41.01 -24.23
CA MET A 106 8.99 -40.89 -23.90
C MET A 106 9.71 -42.22 -23.73
N PHE A 107 9.11 -43.14 -22.97
CA PHE A 107 9.84 -44.40 -22.61
C PHE A 107 9.68 -45.48 -23.65
N PHE A 108 8.58 -45.49 -24.39
CA PHE A 108 8.35 -46.47 -25.47
C PHE A 108 8.64 -45.92 -26.88
N MET A 109 9.33 -44.80 -27.00
CA MET A 109 9.69 -44.19 -28.27
C MET A 109 10.57 -45.08 -29.16
N LYS A 110 11.52 -45.84 -28.55
CA LYS A 110 12.42 -46.76 -29.25
C LYS A 110 11.80 -48.11 -29.61
N ASN A 111 10.88 -48.58 -28.76
CA ASN A 111 10.15 -49.87 -28.93
C ASN A 111 8.65 -49.60 -28.71
N PRO A 112 7.97 -49.07 -29.76
CA PRO A 112 6.56 -48.70 -29.64
C PRO A 112 5.68 -49.94 -29.43
N LEU A 113 4.65 -49.75 -28.56
CA LEU A 113 3.60 -50.73 -28.38
C LEU A 113 2.69 -50.81 -29.61
N PRO A 114 2.07 -51.98 -29.86
CA PRO A 114 1.07 -52.07 -30.92
C PRO A 114 0.00 -50.99 -30.76
N SER A 115 -0.29 -50.27 -31.83
CA SER A 115 -1.27 -49.19 -31.86
C SER A 115 -1.00 -48.00 -30.90
N GLN A 116 0.24 -47.80 -30.46
CA GLN A 116 0.64 -46.75 -29.52
C GLN A 116 0.18 -45.35 -29.97
N ASP A 117 0.29 -45.06 -31.27
CA ASP A 117 -0.08 -43.74 -31.84
C ASP A 117 -1.58 -43.46 -31.69
N TYR A 118 -2.43 -44.46 -31.86
CA TYR A 118 -3.89 -44.34 -31.60
C TYR A 118 -4.20 -44.17 -30.11
N ILE A 119 -3.47 -44.86 -29.22
CA ILE A 119 -3.63 -44.72 -27.77
C ILE A 119 -3.25 -43.28 -27.36
N LEU A 120 -2.12 -42.75 -27.86
CA LEU A 120 -1.68 -41.38 -27.59
C LEU A 120 -2.69 -40.35 -28.11
N TRP A 121 -3.26 -40.59 -29.31
CA TRP A 121 -4.31 -39.75 -29.88
C TRP A 121 -5.53 -39.71 -28.97
N ILE A 122 -6.03 -40.87 -28.50
CA ILE A 122 -7.17 -40.96 -27.59
C ILE A 122 -6.88 -40.24 -26.27
N LEU A 123 -5.68 -40.40 -25.71
CA LEU A 123 -5.28 -39.75 -24.47
C LEU A 123 -5.15 -38.23 -24.61
N ALA A 124 -4.61 -37.72 -25.71
CA ALA A 124 -4.41 -36.31 -25.92
C ALA A 124 -5.71 -35.54 -26.24
N THR A 125 -6.68 -36.17 -26.89
CA THR A 125 -7.92 -35.53 -27.35
C THR A 125 -8.74 -34.85 -26.23
N PRO A 126 -9.02 -35.51 -25.09
CA PRO A 126 -9.74 -34.88 -23.97
C PRO A 126 -8.97 -33.69 -23.39
N VAL A 127 -7.65 -33.79 -23.31
CA VAL A 127 -6.80 -32.69 -22.80
C VAL A 127 -6.83 -31.51 -23.75
N GLN A 128 -6.70 -31.75 -25.05
CA GLN A 128 -6.68 -30.71 -26.08
C GLN A 128 -8.01 -29.95 -26.18
N PHE A 129 -9.15 -30.64 -26.26
CA PHE A 129 -10.43 -30.01 -26.56
C PHE A 129 -11.33 -29.74 -25.35
N TYR A 130 -11.24 -30.51 -24.28
CA TYR A 130 -12.02 -30.25 -23.07
C TYR A 130 -11.26 -29.36 -22.09
N ILE A 131 -10.04 -29.73 -21.68
CA ILE A 131 -9.24 -28.92 -20.77
C ILE A 131 -8.70 -27.66 -21.48
N GLY A 132 -8.24 -27.82 -22.72
CA GLY A 132 -7.70 -26.76 -23.57
C GLY A 132 -8.71 -25.74 -24.08
N LEU A 133 -10.02 -26.03 -24.00
CA LEU A 133 -11.10 -25.16 -24.51
C LEU A 133 -10.99 -23.71 -24.00
N GLN A 134 -10.54 -23.50 -22.78
CA GLN A 134 -10.34 -22.17 -22.21
C GLN A 134 -9.30 -21.35 -23.01
N PHE A 135 -8.26 -21.97 -23.54
CA PHE A 135 -7.23 -21.30 -24.33
C PHE A 135 -7.77 -20.93 -25.72
N TYR A 136 -8.57 -21.79 -26.32
CA TYR A 136 -9.25 -21.47 -27.59
C TYR A 136 -10.20 -20.28 -27.45
N ARG A 137 -11.01 -20.25 -26.37
CA ARG A 137 -11.91 -19.13 -26.07
C ARG A 137 -11.14 -17.83 -25.85
N GLY A 138 -10.04 -17.86 -25.08
CA GLY A 138 -9.19 -16.72 -24.85
C GLY A 138 -8.47 -16.21 -26.11
N ALA A 139 -7.97 -17.12 -26.93
CA ALA A 139 -7.36 -16.82 -28.22
C ALA A 139 -8.36 -16.19 -29.21
N TRP A 140 -9.57 -16.74 -29.30
CA TRP A 140 -10.63 -16.20 -30.14
C TRP A 140 -11.07 -14.79 -29.71
N ALA A 141 -11.22 -14.58 -28.41
CA ALA A 141 -11.52 -13.25 -27.85
C ALA A 141 -10.42 -12.23 -28.18
N ALA A 142 -9.15 -12.63 -28.07
CA ALA A 142 -8.01 -11.78 -28.46
C ALA A 142 -8.00 -11.46 -29.96
N LEU A 143 -8.22 -12.46 -30.80
CA LEU A 143 -8.25 -12.29 -32.25
C LEU A 143 -9.34 -11.33 -32.71
N LYS A 144 -10.57 -11.47 -32.18
CA LYS A 144 -11.69 -10.55 -32.43
C LYS A 144 -11.32 -9.09 -32.14
N ASN A 145 -10.44 -8.85 -31.18
CA ASN A 145 -9.98 -7.52 -30.78
C ASN A 145 -8.64 -7.14 -31.41
N LYS A 146 -8.21 -7.83 -32.50
CA LYS A 146 -6.94 -7.59 -33.22
C LYS A 146 -5.74 -7.59 -32.26
N SER A 147 -5.72 -8.51 -31.32
CA SER A 147 -4.69 -8.66 -30.28
C SER A 147 -4.28 -10.12 -30.18
N ALA A 148 -3.14 -10.39 -29.58
CA ALA A 148 -2.69 -11.72 -29.22
C ALA A 148 -2.29 -11.75 -27.73
N ASN A 149 -2.51 -12.88 -27.09
CA ASN A 149 -2.24 -13.07 -25.66
C ASN A 149 -1.60 -14.45 -25.41
N MET A 150 -1.37 -14.79 -24.16
CA MET A 150 -0.84 -16.09 -23.76
C MET A 150 -1.69 -17.24 -24.28
N ASP A 151 -3.03 -17.11 -24.21
CA ASP A 151 -3.94 -18.16 -24.68
C ASP A 151 -3.78 -18.42 -26.18
N THR A 152 -3.45 -17.37 -26.96
CA THR A 152 -3.13 -17.49 -28.39
C THR A 152 -1.88 -18.36 -28.63
N LEU A 153 -0.81 -18.14 -27.85
CA LEU A 153 0.44 -18.93 -27.99
C LEU A 153 0.21 -20.39 -27.62
N VAL A 154 -0.50 -20.63 -26.51
CA VAL A 154 -0.83 -21.99 -26.05
C VAL A 154 -1.71 -22.69 -27.07
N ALA A 155 -2.80 -22.05 -27.52
CA ALA A 155 -3.71 -22.63 -28.50
C ALA A 155 -3.00 -22.94 -29.83
N LEU A 156 -2.18 -22.03 -30.37
CA LEU A 156 -1.44 -22.26 -31.59
C LEU A 156 -0.39 -23.39 -31.44
N GLY A 157 0.43 -23.33 -30.37
CA GLY A 157 1.50 -24.31 -30.18
C GLY A 157 0.97 -25.72 -29.96
N THR A 158 -0.05 -25.87 -29.07
CA THR A 158 -0.63 -27.20 -28.79
C THR A 158 -1.45 -27.73 -29.97
N SER A 159 -2.16 -26.86 -30.73
CA SER A 159 -2.90 -27.26 -31.92
C SER A 159 -1.94 -27.68 -33.03
N ALA A 160 -0.83 -26.95 -33.24
CA ALA A 160 0.18 -27.34 -34.23
C ALA A 160 0.73 -28.74 -33.94
N ALA A 161 1.12 -29.01 -32.66
CA ALA A 161 1.58 -30.33 -32.25
C ALA A 161 0.51 -31.42 -32.42
N TYR A 162 -0.74 -31.15 -32.01
CA TYR A 162 -1.83 -32.10 -32.08
C TYR A 162 -2.21 -32.43 -33.53
N PHE A 163 -2.53 -31.45 -34.36
CA PHE A 163 -2.97 -31.68 -35.75
C PHE A 163 -1.86 -32.23 -36.63
N PHE A 164 -0.61 -31.81 -36.37
CA PHE A 164 0.53 -32.44 -37.02
C PHE A 164 0.63 -33.94 -36.67
N SER A 165 0.41 -34.30 -35.40
CA SER A 165 0.41 -35.71 -34.98
C SER A 165 -0.74 -36.50 -35.63
N VAL A 166 -1.92 -35.91 -35.79
CA VAL A 166 -3.03 -36.52 -36.57
C VAL A 166 -2.60 -36.77 -38.02
N TYR A 167 -1.95 -35.80 -38.67
CA TYR A 167 -1.43 -35.96 -40.01
C TYR A 167 -0.43 -37.13 -40.11
N VAL A 168 0.51 -37.23 -39.17
CA VAL A 168 1.51 -38.31 -39.11
C VAL A 168 0.84 -39.69 -38.99
N VAL A 169 -0.15 -39.82 -38.08
CA VAL A 169 -0.87 -41.10 -37.87
C VAL A 169 -1.66 -41.50 -39.12
N LEU A 170 -2.26 -40.56 -39.84
CA LEU A 170 -3.04 -40.81 -41.04
C LEU A 170 -2.15 -41.07 -42.28
N SER A 171 -1.01 -40.39 -42.41
CA SER A 171 -0.10 -40.53 -43.52
C SER A 171 0.92 -41.68 -43.35
N GLY A 172 1.15 -42.12 -42.09
CA GLY A 172 2.18 -43.12 -41.77
C GLY A 172 3.63 -42.61 -41.94
N VAL A 173 3.83 -41.27 -42.09
CA VAL A 173 5.15 -40.69 -42.33
C VAL A 173 5.47 -39.65 -41.27
N GLY A 174 6.57 -39.82 -40.52
CA GLY A 174 7.05 -38.87 -39.53
C GLY A 174 6.90 -39.37 -38.10
N HIS A 175 7.12 -38.49 -37.15
CA HIS A 175 7.01 -38.75 -35.69
C HIS A 175 5.87 -37.91 -35.09
N GLN A 176 5.00 -38.55 -34.32
CA GLN A 176 3.89 -37.89 -33.68
C GLN A 176 4.32 -37.24 -32.35
N TYR A 177 3.56 -36.22 -31.86
CA TYR A 177 3.82 -35.42 -30.66
C TYR A 177 2.56 -35.17 -29.84
N PHE A 178 1.62 -36.14 -29.75
CA PHE A 178 0.39 -36.02 -28.95
C PHE A 178 0.69 -35.80 -27.48
N GLU A 179 1.70 -36.49 -26.96
CA GLU A 179 2.14 -36.32 -25.57
C GLU A 179 2.61 -34.89 -25.31
N ALA A 180 3.28 -34.25 -26.27
CA ALA A 180 3.73 -32.87 -26.12
C ALA A 180 2.54 -31.93 -25.95
N SER A 181 1.50 -32.08 -26.79
CA SER A 181 0.27 -31.27 -26.66
C SER A 181 -0.41 -31.43 -25.30
N ALA A 182 -0.62 -32.68 -24.86
CA ALA A 182 -1.29 -32.99 -23.58
C ALA A 182 -0.48 -32.49 -22.37
N VAL A 183 0.84 -32.74 -22.35
CA VAL A 183 1.75 -32.32 -21.27
C VAL A 183 1.84 -30.80 -21.20
N LEU A 184 1.95 -30.11 -22.35
CA LEU A 184 2.00 -28.63 -22.36
C LEU A 184 0.75 -28.00 -21.75
N ILE A 185 -0.44 -28.44 -22.13
CA ILE A 185 -1.69 -27.95 -21.53
C ILE A 185 -1.69 -28.20 -20.01
N THR A 186 -1.29 -29.39 -19.59
CA THR A 186 -1.24 -29.78 -18.16
C THR A 186 -0.25 -28.90 -17.39
N LEU A 187 0.95 -28.64 -17.93
CA LEU A 187 1.94 -27.77 -17.32
C LEU A 187 1.48 -26.31 -17.24
N VAL A 188 0.76 -25.81 -18.24
CA VAL A 188 0.18 -24.46 -18.19
C VAL A 188 -0.90 -24.37 -17.11
N ILE A 189 -1.79 -25.37 -16.99
CA ILE A 189 -2.79 -25.44 -15.91
C ILE A 189 -2.11 -25.56 -14.55
N PHE A 190 -1.06 -26.35 -14.41
CA PHE A 190 -0.27 -26.44 -13.18
C PHE A 190 0.34 -25.09 -12.81
N GLY A 191 0.93 -24.40 -13.77
CA GLY A 191 1.44 -23.04 -13.55
C GLY A 191 0.34 -22.07 -13.07
N LYS A 192 -0.84 -22.06 -13.70
CA LYS A 192 -2.00 -21.26 -13.29
C LYS A 192 -2.50 -21.64 -11.89
N TYR A 193 -2.55 -22.91 -11.55
CA TYR A 193 -2.93 -23.37 -10.20
C TYR A 193 -1.97 -22.84 -9.13
N LEU A 194 -0.65 -22.98 -9.37
CA LEU A 194 0.36 -22.46 -8.45
C LEU A 194 0.29 -20.93 -8.31
N GLU A 195 0.04 -20.22 -9.40
CA GLU A 195 -0.18 -18.78 -9.44
C GLU A 195 -1.39 -18.37 -8.59
N ALA A 196 -2.56 -18.99 -8.79
CA ALA A 196 -3.78 -18.70 -8.04
C ALA A 196 -3.57 -18.95 -6.53
N LYS A 197 -2.93 -20.07 -6.17
CA LYS A 197 -2.58 -20.40 -4.78
C LYS A 197 -1.62 -19.37 -4.16
N ALA A 198 -0.68 -18.87 -4.92
CA ALA A 198 0.30 -17.89 -4.48
C ALA A 198 -0.32 -16.49 -4.30
N LYS A 199 -1.21 -16.07 -5.22
CA LYS A 199 -2.01 -14.83 -5.09
C LYS A 199 -2.84 -14.84 -3.78
N GLY A 200 -3.48 -15.96 -3.44
CA GLY A 200 -4.22 -16.12 -2.18
C GLY A 200 -3.35 -15.89 -0.94
N LYS A 201 -2.08 -16.37 -0.92
CA LYS A 201 -1.14 -16.16 0.19
C LYS A 201 -0.64 -14.71 0.32
N THR A 202 -0.59 -13.95 -0.76
CA THR A 202 -0.18 -12.53 -0.71
C THR A 202 -1.26 -11.66 -0.11
N SER A 203 -2.54 -12.01 -0.28
CA SER A 203 -3.72 -11.33 0.29
C SER A 203 -3.94 -11.62 1.78
N GLU A 204 -3.23 -12.59 2.37
CA GLU A 204 -3.42 -13.03 3.76
C GLU A 204 -3.21 -11.93 4.80
N ALA A 205 -2.32 -10.97 4.53
CA ALA A 205 -2.06 -9.86 5.44
C ALA A 205 -3.30 -8.96 5.62
N ILE A 206 -4.03 -8.70 4.54
CA ILE A 206 -5.27 -7.92 4.57
C ILE A 206 -6.39 -8.72 5.23
N LYS A 207 -6.50 -10.01 4.88
CA LYS A 207 -7.49 -10.90 5.52
C LYS A 207 -7.30 -10.91 7.04
N LYS A 208 -6.05 -10.94 7.54
CA LYS A 208 -5.76 -10.86 8.99
C LYS A 208 -6.26 -9.56 9.62
N LEU A 209 -6.08 -8.42 8.97
CA LEU A 209 -6.62 -7.13 9.46
C LEU A 209 -8.16 -7.15 9.51
N MET A 210 -8.81 -7.72 8.52
CA MET A 210 -10.28 -7.84 8.50
C MET A 210 -10.85 -8.73 9.63
N TYR A 211 -10.12 -9.75 10.06
CA TYR A 211 -10.52 -10.64 11.17
C TYR A 211 -10.25 -10.03 12.56
N LEU A 212 -9.71 -8.80 12.64
CA LEU A 212 -9.52 -8.13 13.93
C LEU A 212 -10.85 -7.69 14.53
N SER A 213 -11.79 -7.22 13.72
CA SER A 213 -13.11 -6.83 14.19
C SER A 213 -13.90 -8.06 14.71
N PRO A 214 -14.47 -8.01 15.93
CA PRO A 214 -15.32 -9.09 16.43
C PRO A 214 -16.64 -9.13 15.64
N LYS A 215 -17.39 -10.22 15.75
CA LYS A 215 -18.70 -10.34 15.07
C LYS A 215 -19.86 -9.74 15.85
N LYS A 216 -19.73 -9.66 17.17
CA LYS A 216 -20.76 -9.20 18.12
C LYS A 216 -20.12 -8.24 19.13
N ALA A 217 -20.93 -7.37 19.72
CA ALA A 217 -20.54 -6.44 20.79
C ALA A 217 -21.60 -6.40 21.87
N THR A 218 -21.21 -6.07 23.12
CA THR A 218 -22.13 -5.84 24.23
C THR A 218 -22.40 -4.34 24.31
N VAL A 219 -23.64 -3.94 24.00
CA VAL A 219 -24.11 -2.54 24.03
C VAL A 219 -25.02 -2.36 25.24
N ILE A 220 -24.93 -1.21 25.88
CA ILE A 220 -25.81 -0.82 27.00
C ILE A 220 -26.89 0.11 26.43
N ARG A 221 -28.13 -0.38 26.33
CA ARG A 221 -29.30 0.41 25.90
C ARG A 221 -30.37 0.35 27.01
N ASN A 222 -30.87 1.49 27.41
CA ASN A 222 -31.87 1.61 28.50
C ASN A 222 -31.41 0.94 29.80
N GLY A 223 -30.11 0.99 30.12
CA GLY A 223 -29.54 0.39 31.34
C GLY A 223 -29.26 -1.11 31.27
N ASN A 224 -29.66 -1.81 30.20
CA ASN A 224 -29.48 -3.24 30.02
C ASN A 224 -28.32 -3.59 29.08
N GLU A 225 -27.55 -4.64 29.41
CA GLU A 225 -26.52 -5.18 28.53
C GLU A 225 -27.17 -6.07 27.45
N ILE A 226 -27.03 -5.70 26.19
CA ILE A 226 -27.57 -6.43 25.04
C ILE A 226 -26.44 -6.81 24.10
N VAL A 227 -26.38 -8.06 23.66
CA VAL A 227 -25.40 -8.51 22.66
C VAL A 227 -25.97 -8.34 21.26
N VAL A 228 -25.38 -7.42 20.49
CA VAL A 228 -25.81 -7.10 19.13
C VAL A 228 -24.74 -7.47 18.10
N LYS A 229 -25.10 -7.57 16.82
CA LYS A 229 -24.11 -7.66 15.73
C LYS A 229 -23.46 -6.29 15.54
N ILE A 230 -22.21 -6.27 15.09
CA ILE A 230 -21.49 -5.00 14.82
C ILE A 230 -22.23 -4.11 13.83
N SER A 231 -22.94 -4.71 12.85
CA SER A 231 -23.76 -3.95 11.90
C SER A 231 -24.96 -3.24 12.50
N GLU A 232 -25.32 -3.56 13.73
CA GLU A 232 -26.48 -3.03 14.46
C GLU A 232 -26.06 -1.98 15.52
N ILE A 233 -24.75 -1.68 15.63
CA ILE A 233 -24.23 -0.61 16.49
C ILE A 233 -24.55 0.74 15.86
N GLU A 234 -25.06 1.67 16.67
CA GLU A 234 -25.39 3.04 16.28
C GLU A 234 -24.38 4.03 16.85
N LEU A 235 -24.31 5.22 16.22
CA LEU A 235 -23.50 6.30 16.77
C LEU A 235 -24.02 6.68 18.17
N ASN A 236 -23.08 6.93 19.08
CA ASN A 236 -23.32 7.23 20.50
C ASN A 236 -23.76 6.03 21.35
N ASP A 237 -23.86 4.81 20.84
CA ASP A 237 -24.04 3.64 21.68
C ASP A 237 -22.94 3.53 22.74
N ILE A 238 -23.31 3.13 23.94
CA ILE A 238 -22.39 2.83 25.04
C ILE A 238 -22.03 1.34 24.96
N ILE A 239 -20.75 1.04 24.78
CA ILE A 239 -20.26 -0.31 24.58
C ILE A 239 -19.38 -0.73 25.74
N LEU A 240 -19.64 -1.90 26.30
CA LEU A 240 -18.85 -2.52 27.36
C LEU A 240 -17.82 -3.48 26.76
N VAL A 241 -16.53 -3.29 27.11
CA VAL A 241 -15.45 -4.20 26.75
C VAL A 241 -14.82 -4.80 27.97
N LYS A 242 -14.93 -6.12 28.11
CA LYS A 242 -14.35 -6.91 29.21
C LYS A 242 -12.87 -7.24 28.89
N PRO A 243 -12.05 -7.60 29.90
CA PRO A 243 -10.68 -8.05 29.68
C PRO A 243 -10.58 -9.18 28.66
N GLY A 244 -9.60 -9.13 27.76
CA GLY A 244 -9.44 -10.05 26.64
C GLY A 244 -10.38 -9.79 25.46
N GLY A 245 -11.35 -8.90 25.59
CA GLY A 245 -12.31 -8.54 24.55
C GLY A 245 -11.70 -7.69 23.44
N LYS A 246 -12.16 -7.91 22.19
CA LYS A 246 -11.84 -7.02 21.07
C LYS A 246 -12.76 -5.81 21.07
N ILE A 247 -12.21 -4.64 20.79
CA ILE A 247 -12.96 -3.40 20.64
C ILE A 247 -13.69 -3.43 19.29
N PRO A 248 -15.03 -3.28 19.26
CA PRO A 248 -15.81 -3.49 18.05
C PRO A 248 -15.76 -2.34 17.04
N VAL A 249 -15.78 -1.10 17.52
CA VAL A 249 -15.81 0.15 16.72
C VAL A 249 -14.97 1.22 17.41
N ASP A 250 -14.71 2.35 16.76
CA ASP A 250 -13.96 3.46 17.37
C ASP A 250 -14.85 4.25 18.34
N GLY A 251 -14.24 4.80 19.39
CA GLY A 251 -14.97 5.58 20.37
C GLY A 251 -14.09 6.26 21.42
N ILE A 252 -14.75 6.86 22.41
CA ILE A 252 -14.10 7.58 23.52
C ILE A 252 -14.51 6.92 24.84
N ILE A 253 -13.54 6.63 25.70
CA ILE A 253 -13.77 6.04 27.03
C ILE A 253 -14.55 7.02 27.89
N ILE A 254 -15.67 6.55 28.45
CA ILE A 254 -16.53 7.33 29.37
C ILE A 254 -16.44 6.83 30.79
N GLU A 255 -16.08 5.56 31.01
CA GLU A 255 -15.98 4.95 32.35
C GLU A 255 -14.91 3.88 32.37
N GLY A 256 -14.13 3.82 33.45
CA GLY A 256 -13.05 2.82 33.61
C GLY A 256 -11.72 3.26 33.04
N HIS A 257 -10.74 2.34 33.04
CA HIS A 257 -9.41 2.48 32.47
C HIS A 257 -8.92 1.09 32.09
N SER A 258 -8.03 1.04 31.11
CA SER A 258 -7.46 -0.23 30.64
C SER A 258 -6.11 -0.06 29.97
N SER A 259 -5.41 -1.17 29.83
CA SER A 259 -4.24 -1.31 28.94
C SER A 259 -4.68 -2.02 27.66
N ILE A 260 -4.56 -1.35 26.51
CA ILE A 260 -5.06 -1.79 25.22
C ILE A 260 -3.88 -2.16 24.32
N ASP A 261 -3.94 -3.37 23.74
CA ASP A 261 -3.00 -3.83 22.75
C ASP A 261 -3.43 -3.33 21.37
N GLU A 262 -2.73 -2.32 20.89
CA GLU A 262 -2.91 -1.71 19.56
C GLU A 262 -1.92 -2.25 18.52
N SER A 263 -1.12 -3.28 18.84
CA SER A 263 0.00 -3.78 18.03
C SER A 263 -0.39 -4.18 16.61
N MET A 264 -1.61 -4.65 16.41
CA MET A 264 -2.11 -5.07 15.10
C MET A 264 -2.37 -3.89 14.15
N ILE A 265 -2.54 -2.69 14.69
CA ILE A 265 -2.80 -1.44 13.93
C ILE A 265 -1.54 -0.58 13.91
N THR A 266 -0.97 -0.32 15.08
CA THR A 266 0.21 0.55 15.22
C THR A 266 1.53 -0.20 14.95
N GLY A 267 1.57 -1.51 15.17
CA GLY A 267 2.79 -2.32 15.12
C GLY A 267 3.66 -2.22 16.38
N GLU A 268 3.15 -1.62 17.48
CA GLU A 268 3.84 -1.56 18.78
C GLU A 268 3.44 -2.71 19.67
N SER A 269 4.41 -3.45 20.17
CA SER A 269 4.12 -4.62 21.03
C SER A 269 3.76 -4.25 22.47
N ILE A 270 4.02 -3.01 22.89
CA ILE A 270 3.73 -2.54 24.25
C ILE A 270 2.30 -2.03 24.32
N PRO A 271 1.43 -2.59 25.18
CA PRO A 271 0.07 -2.10 25.36
C PRO A 271 0.04 -0.64 25.86
N VAL A 272 -0.91 0.14 25.35
CA VAL A 272 -1.10 1.55 25.71
C VAL A 272 -2.13 1.69 26.81
N ASN A 273 -1.77 2.41 27.87
CA ASN A 273 -2.71 2.72 28.96
C ASN A 273 -3.70 3.80 28.52
N LYS A 274 -4.99 3.50 28.61
CA LYS A 274 -6.10 4.39 28.26
C LYS A 274 -6.97 4.67 29.48
N LYS A 275 -7.39 5.92 29.58
CA LYS A 275 -8.25 6.46 30.68
C LYS A 275 -9.47 7.17 30.09
N ILE A 276 -10.33 7.66 30.94
CA ILE A 276 -11.51 8.45 30.54
C ILE A 276 -11.10 9.62 29.64
N ARG A 277 -11.84 9.82 28.56
CA ARG A 277 -11.64 10.76 27.43
C ARG A 277 -10.58 10.34 26.41
N ASP A 278 -9.88 9.23 26.61
CA ASP A 278 -8.97 8.72 25.58
C ASP A 278 -9.75 7.99 24.47
N GLU A 279 -9.24 8.09 23.24
CA GLU A 279 -9.81 7.39 22.10
C GLU A 279 -9.40 5.92 22.09
N VAL A 280 -10.31 5.06 21.65
CA VAL A 280 -10.10 3.64 21.41
C VAL A 280 -10.41 3.30 19.96
N ILE A 281 -9.64 2.39 19.38
CA ILE A 281 -9.71 2.01 17.97
C ILE A 281 -10.31 0.61 17.83
N GLY A 282 -11.28 0.48 16.94
CA GLY A 282 -11.91 -0.81 16.62
C GLY A 282 -10.89 -1.81 16.08
N GLY A 283 -10.98 -3.07 16.53
CA GLY A 283 -10.05 -4.15 16.16
C GLY A 283 -8.87 -4.33 17.11
N THR A 284 -8.65 -3.44 18.07
CA THR A 284 -7.64 -3.58 19.14
C THR A 284 -8.16 -4.48 20.27
N ILE A 285 -7.27 -4.92 21.19
CA ILE A 285 -7.59 -5.91 22.21
C ILE A 285 -7.42 -5.29 23.59
N ASN A 286 -8.48 -5.34 24.39
CA ASN A 286 -8.43 -4.98 25.80
C ASN A 286 -7.64 -6.02 26.60
N LYS A 287 -6.59 -5.62 27.32
CA LYS A 287 -5.77 -6.55 28.13
C LYS A 287 -6.19 -6.61 29.59
N GLN A 288 -6.45 -5.46 30.22
CA GLN A 288 -6.69 -5.37 31.65
C GLN A 288 -7.85 -4.41 31.95
N GLY A 289 -8.63 -4.74 32.97
CA GLY A 289 -9.76 -3.92 33.34
C GLY A 289 -10.96 -4.04 32.39
N ALA A 290 -12.13 -3.63 32.86
CA ALA A 290 -13.30 -3.45 32.01
C ALA A 290 -13.55 -1.94 31.89
N PHE A 291 -13.97 -1.51 30.70
CA PHE A 291 -14.29 -0.11 30.46
C PHE A 291 -15.53 0.04 29.60
N LYS A 292 -16.18 1.17 29.71
CA LYS A 292 -17.29 1.58 28.84
C LYS A 292 -16.81 2.73 27.95
N PHE A 293 -17.16 2.66 26.69
CA PHE A 293 -16.85 3.72 25.74
C PHE A 293 -18.07 4.06 24.88
N LYS A 294 -18.11 5.30 24.41
CA LYS A 294 -19.15 5.82 23.53
C LYS A 294 -18.68 5.71 22.09
N ALA A 295 -19.46 5.05 21.21
CA ALA A 295 -19.14 4.90 19.80
C ALA A 295 -19.14 6.25 19.07
N THR A 296 -18.02 6.59 18.41
CA THR A 296 -17.85 7.83 17.64
C THR A 296 -17.76 7.59 16.14
N LYS A 297 -17.26 6.43 15.71
CA LYS A 297 -17.20 6.01 14.28
C LYS A 297 -17.66 4.57 14.16
N ILE A 298 -18.55 4.31 13.20
CA ILE A 298 -19.13 2.98 12.99
C ILE A 298 -19.01 2.53 11.50
N GLY A 299 -19.09 1.24 11.27
CA GLY A 299 -19.16 0.65 9.93
C GLY A 299 -17.98 1.03 9.04
N LYS A 300 -18.25 1.67 7.90
CA LYS A 300 -17.25 2.08 6.90
C LYS A 300 -16.36 3.25 7.35
N ASN A 301 -16.77 3.96 8.37
CA ASN A 301 -16.09 5.15 8.88
C ASN A 301 -15.10 4.84 10.00
N THR A 302 -15.02 3.58 10.46
CA THR A 302 -14.02 3.19 11.45
C THR A 302 -12.60 3.30 10.88
N THR A 303 -11.63 3.59 11.75
CA THR A 303 -10.20 3.67 11.41
C THR A 303 -9.72 2.37 10.74
N LEU A 304 -10.11 1.22 11.26
CA LEU A 304 -9.76 -0.08 10.67
C LEU A 304 -10.35 -0.24 9.26
N ALA A 305 -11.59 0.17 9.03
CA ALA A 305 -12.21 0.15 7.70
C ALA A 305 -11.49 1.09 6.72
N GLY A 306 -11.08 2.27 7.19
CA GLY A 306 -10.24 3.22 6.45
C GLY A 306 -8.90 2.61 6.03
N ILE A 307 -8.19 1.97 6.97
CA ILE A 307 -6.93 1.26 6.71
C ILE A 307 -7.10 0.18 5.64
N ILE A 308 -8.14 -0.66 5.77
CA ILE A 308 -8.42 -1.72 4.80
C ILE A 308 -8.69 -1.12 3.42
N ARG A 309 -9.52 -0.08 3.33
CA ARG A 309 -9.81 0.63 2.06
C ARG A 309 -8.55 1.19 1.42
N LEU A 310 -7.68 1.83 2.19
CA LEU A 310 -6.40 2.37 1.68
C LEU A 310 -5.50 1.27 1.09
N ILE A 311 -5.43 0.11 1.74
CA ILE A 311 -4.63 -1.02 1.24
C ILE A 311 -5.24 -1.61 -0.04
N GLU A 312 -6.57 -1.68 -0.14
CA GLU A 312 -7.26 -2.14 -1.35
C GLU A 312 -7.07 -1.16 -2.52
N ASP A 313 -7.20 0.13 -2.27
CA ASP A 313 -6.94 1.18 -3.26
C ASP A 313 -5.48 1.13 -3.73
N ALA A 314 -4.55 0.86 -2.80
CA ALA A 314 -3.15 0.66 -3.10
C ALA A 314 -2.91 -0.48 -4.09
N GLN A 315 -3.63 -1.58 -3.95
CA GLN A 315 -3.54 -2.72 -4.86
C GLN A 315 -4.20 -2.47 -6.22
N GLY A 316 -5.18 -1.58 -6.26
CA GLY A 316 -5.90 -1.22 -7.48
C GLY A 316 -5.13 -0.29 -8.43
N ARG A 317 -4.19 0.53 -7.93
CA ARG A 317 -3.43 1.48 -8.74
C ARG A 317 -2.16 0.86 -9.30
N LYS A 318 -2.05 0.83 -10.65
CA LYS A 318 -0.86 0.32 -11.33
C LYS A 318 0.31 1.29 -11.21
N ALA A 319 1.46 0.77 -10.80
CA ALA A 319 2.73 1.50 -10.86
C ALA A 319 3.15 1.77 -12.32
N PRO A 320 3.88 2.86 -12.61
CA PRO A 320 4.44 3.11 -13.94
C PRO A 320 5.24 1.94 -14.51
N ILE A 321 6.04 1.28 -13.68
CA ILE A 321 6.82 0.09 -14.07
C ILE A 321 5.93 -1.09 -14.47
N GLN A 322 4.73 -1.23 -13.88
CA GLN A 322 3.76 -2.24 -14.28
C GLN A 322 3.18 -1.94 -15.67
N ARG A 323 2.86 -0.67 -15.95
CA ARG A 323 2.40 -0.25 -17.29
C ARG A 323 3.44 -0.51 -18.36
N PHE A 324 4.72 -0.32 -18.04
CA PHE A 324 5.81 -0.67 -18.94
C PHE A 324 5.82 -2.17 -19.23
N ALA A 325 5.73 -3.04 -18.21
CA ALA A 325 5.67 -4.49 -18.38
C ALA A 325 4.46 -4.93 -19.22
N ASP A 326 3.28 -4.34 -18.98
CA ASP A 326 2.06 -4.63 -19.72
C ASP A 326 2.20 -4.24 -21.20
N ASN A 327 2.84 -3.11 -21.53
CA ASN A 327 3.10 -2.69 -22.88
C ASN A 327 4.10 -3.61 -23.59
N VAL A 328 5.19 -3.98 -22.92
CA VAL A 328 6.15 -4.96 -23.47
C VAL A 328 5.42 -6.25 -23.84
N SER A 329 4.57 -6.79 -22.98
CA SER A 329 3.81 -8.02 -23.24
C SER A 329 2.91 -7.90 -24.48
N ALA A 330 2.34 -6.72 -24.75
CA ALA A 330 1.43 -6.51 -25.89
C ALA A 330 2.13 -6.59 -27.25
N TYR A 331 3.40 -6.19 -27.33
CA TYR A 331 4.21 -6.30 -28.57
C TYR A 331 4.97 -7.62 -28.67
N PHE A 332 5.29 -8.21 -27.53
CA PHE A 332 6.12 -9.40 -27.45
C PHE A 332 5.44 -10.62 -28.09
N VAL A 333 4.15 -10.85 -27.84
CA VAL A 333 3.42 -12.01 -28.35
C VAL A 333 3.33 -12.02 -29.90
N PRO A 334 2.95 -10.93 -30.60
CA PRO A 334 3.02 -10.88 -32.04
C PRO A 334 4.43 -11.11 -32.60
N ALA A 335 5.47 -10.54 -31.98
CA ALA A 335 6.85 -10.73 -32.39
C ALA A 335 7.28 -12.21 -32.30
N VAL A 336 6.89 -12.88 -31.24
CA VAL A 336 7.17 -14.32 -31.05
C VAL A 336 6.48 -15.19 -32.07
N ILE A 337 5.23 -14.90 -32.42
CA ILE A 337 4.54 -15.63 -33.52
C ILE A 337 5.31 -15.47 -34.84
N LEU A 338 5.78 -14.26 -35.12
CA LEU A 338 6.62 -14.04 -36.33
C LEU A 338 7.94 -14.84 -36.25
N ILE A 339 8.63 -14.83 -35.12
CA ILE A 339 9.86 -15.61 -34.91
C ILE A 339 9.60 -17.10 -35.08
N ALA A 340 8.49 -17.62 -34.58
CA ALA A 340 8.12 -19.03 -34.71
C ALA A 340 7.88 -19.39 -36.20
N ILE A 341 7.18 -18.53 -36.95
CA ILE A 341 6.97 -18.70 -38.40
C ILE A 341 8.33 -18.66 -39.14
N LEU A 342 9.19 -17.70 -38.85
CA LEU A 342 10.51 -17.59 -39.42
C LEU A 342 11.38 -18.83 -39.11
N THR A 343 11.30 -19.33 -37.85
CA THR A 343 12.01 -20.55 -37.44
C THR A 343 11.54 -21.74 -38.28
N PHE A 344 10.22 -21.91 -38.45
CA PHE A 344 9.66 -22.97 -39.28
C PHE A 344 10.14 -22.87 -40.73
N VAL A 345 9.99 -21.68 -41.33
CA VAL A 345 10.40 -21.43 -42.74
C VAL A 345 11.90 -21.66 -42.96
N SER A 346 12.74 -21.21 -42.01
CA SER A 346 14.19 -21.37 -42.10
C SER A 346 14.59 -22.86 -42.09
N TRP A 347 14.09 -23.62 -41.11
CA TRP A 347 14.45 -25.03 -41.03
C TRP A 347 13.89 -25.85 -42.16
N TYR A 348 12.65 -25.63 -42.59
CA TYR A 348 12.00 -26.42 -43.62
C TYR A 348 12.50 -26.09 -45.02
N TYR A 349 12.61 -24.78 -45.37
CA TYR A 349 12.96 -24.39 -46.77
C TYR A 349 14.43 -24.01 -46.96
N ILE A 350 15.14 -23.52 -45.94
CA ILE A 350 16.54 -23.06 -46.11
C ILE A 350 17.50 -24.17 -45.72
N PHE A 351 17.23 -24.88 -44.60
CA PHE A 351 18.10 -25.96 -44.12
C PHE A 351 17.63 -27.35 -44.53
N ASP A 352 16.54 -27.46 -45.32
CA ASP A 352 15.98 -28.68 -45.88
C ASP A 352 15.84 -29.83 -44.88
N THR A 353 15.29 -29.49 -43.70
CA THR A 353 15.05 -30.47 -42.64
C THR A 353 13.65 -31.06 -42.75
N ASP A 354 13.43 -32.19 -42.03
CA ASP A 354 12.11 -32.82 -42.00
C ASP A 354 11.04 -31.84 -41.48
N LEU A 355 9.79 -31.99 -41.93
CA LEU A 355 8.65 -31.26 -41.48
C LEU A 355 8.45 -31.37 -39.95
N SER A 356 8.71 -32.56 -39.37
CA SER A 356 8.67 -32.82 -37.93
C SER A 356 9.63 -31.91 -37.17
N PHE A 357 10.86 -31.78 -37.64
CA PHE A 357 11.89 -30.97 -37.05
C PHE A 357 11.54 -29.48 -37.07
N ALA A 358 11.12 -28.97 -38.22
CA ALA A 358 10.70 -27.58 -38.38
C ALA A 358 9.48 -27.23 -37.50
N MET A 359 8.50 -28.16 -37.37
CA MET A 359 7.32 -27.99 -36.53
C MET A 359 7.69 -27.96 -35.05
N ILE A 360 8.50 -28.91 -34.55
CA ILE A 360 8.80 -29.00 -33.12
C ILE A 360 9.62 -27.82 -32.62
N THR A 361 10.57 -27.32 -33.45
CA THR A 361 11.34 -26.12 -33.12
C THR A 361 10.45 -24.87 -33.09
N SER A 362 9.54 -24.71 -34.03
CA SER A 362 8.57 -23.61 -34.05
C SER A 362 7.64 -23.66 -32.86
N VAL A 363 7.11 -24.84 -32.50
CA VAL A 363 6.28 -25.04 -31.30
C VAL A 363 7.06 -24.73 -30.03
N ALA A 364 8.34 -25.17 -29.94
CA ALA A 364 9.18 -24.87 -28.79
C ALA A 364 9.37 -23.34 -28.58
N VAL A 365 9.54 -22.57 -29.69
CA VAL A 365 9.60 -21.11 -29.65
C VAL A 365 8.29 -20.50 -29.10
N LEU A 366 7.13 -20.96 -29.59
CA LEU A 366 5.83 -20.46 -29.12
C LEU A 366 5.65 -20.71 -27.61
N VAL A 367 6.09 -21.87 -27.14
CA VAL A 367 5.91 -22.28 -25.74
C VAL A 367 6.84 -21.53 -24.80
N ILE A 368 8.17 -21.52 -25.07
CA ILE A 368 9.17 -20.90 -24.17
C ILE A 368 8.98 -19.39 -24.05
N ALA A 369 8.43 -18.77 -25.07
CA ALA A 369 8.29 -17.34 -25.14
C ALA A 369 7.12 -16.77 -24.32
N CYS A 370 6.31 -17.59 -23.64
CA CYS A 370 5.21 -17.06 -22.82
C CYS A 370 5.73 -16.17 -21.66
N PRO A 371 5.40 -14.86 -21.65
CA PRO A 371 5.86 -13.96 -20.58
C PRO A 371 4.97 -14.05 -19.32
N CYS A 372 4.59 -15.26 -18.90
CA CYS A 372 3.63 -15.49 -17.81
C CYS A 372 4.10 -14.85 -16.50
N ALA A 373 5.39 -14.97 -16.17
CA ALA A 373 5.99 -14.43 -14.96
C ALA A 373 6.00 -12.89 -14.93
N LEU A 374 6.07 -12.22 -16.10
CA LEU A 374 6.15 -10.76 -16.19
C LEU A 374 4.88 -10.09 -15.64
N GLY A 375 3.71 -10.65 -15.92
CA GLY A 375 2.43 -10.16 -15.41
C GLY A 375 2.31 -10.21 -13.89
N LEU A 376 3.07 -11.10 -13.22
CA LEU A 376 3.09 -11.27 -11.76
C LEU A 376 4.21 -10.51 -11.07
N ALA A 377 5.28 -10.16 -11.78
CA ALA A 377 6.51 -9.61 -11.24
C ALA A 377 6.30 -8.35 -10.37
N THR A 378 5.47 -7.44 -10.84
CA THR A 378 5.19 -6.16 -10.16
C THR A 378 4.09 -6.29 -9.11
N PRO A 379 2.88 -6.82 -9.42
CA PRO A 379 1.77 -6.79 -8.47
C PRO A 379 2.03 -7.62 -7.21
N THR A 380 2.66 -8.80 -7.34
CA THR A 380 2.97 -9.62 -6.16
C THR A 380 3.94 -8.94 -5.20
N ALA A 381 4.96 -8.27 -5.73
CA ALA A 381 5.92 -7.54 -4.91
C ALA A 381 5.26 -6.30 -4.25
N ILE A 382 4.39 -5.56 -4.98
CA ILE A 382 3.62 -4.45 -4.41
C ILE A 382 2.71 -4.93 -3.28
N MET A 383 1.94 -6.01 -3.49
CA MET A 383 1.05 -6.56 -2.47
C MET A 383 1.80 -6.98 -1.20
N VAL A 384 2.94 -7.65 -1.36
CA VAL A 384 3.77 -8.04 -0.20
C VAL A 384 4.38 -6.83 0.48
N GLY A 385 4.87 -5.85 -0.30
CA GLY A 385 5.47 -4.61 0.21
C GLY A 385 4.46 -3.74 0.96
N THR A 386 3.31 -3.44 0.37
CA THR A 386 2.24 -2.64 1.02
C THR A 386 1.67 -3.36 2.24
N GLY A 387 1.46 -4.68 2.16
CA GLY A 387 1.03 -5.49 3.31
C GLY A 387 2.04 -5.52 4.45
N LYS A 388 3.35 -5.47 4.14
CA LYS A 388 4.40 -5.34 5.16
C LYS A 388 4.43 -3.92 5.75
N GLY A 389 4.25 -2.89 4.92
CA GLY A 389 4.09 -1.50 5.37
C GLY A 389 2.96 -1.38 6.38
N ALA A 390 1.78 -1.86 6.02
CA ALA A 390 0.58 -1.80 6.85
C ALA A 390 0.77 -2.45 8.23
N LYS A 391 1.45 -3.61 8.29
CA LYS A 391 1.80 -4.26 9.58
C LYS A 391 2.74 -3.44 10.46
N ASN A 392 3.46 -2.49 9.89
CA ASN A 392 4.35 -1.58 10.61
C ASN A 392 3.73 -0.18 10.78
N GLY A 393 2.42 -0.02 10.57
CA GLY A 393 1.75 1.26 10.69
C GLY A 393 2.03 2.23 9.53
N ILE A 394 2.55 1.74 8.39
CA ILE A 394 2.87 2.53 7.21
C ILE A 394 1.90 2.16 6.08
N LEU A 395 0.94 3.05 5.80
CA LEU A 395 -0.07 2.86 4.75
C LEU A 395 0.37 3.58 3.47
N ILE A 396 0.54 2.83 2.38
CA ILE A 396 0.98 3.37 1.07
C ILE A 396 -0.18 3.27 0.09
N LYS A 397 -0.60 4.40 -0.48
CA LYS A 397 -1.75 4.50 -1.39
C LYS A 397 -1.35 4.27 -2.85
N GLY A 398 -0.96 3.07 -3.21
CA GLY A 398 -0.73 2.72 -4.60
C GLY A 398 0.69 2.28 -4.94
N GLY A 399 0.78 1.53 -6.04
CA GLY A 399 2.06 1.13 -6.59
C GLY A 399 2.86 2.31 -7.15
N ASP A 400 2.18 3.34 -7.62
CA ASP A 400 2.75 4.62 -8.05
C ASP A 400 3.43 5.36 -6.90
N SER A 401 2.76 5.47 -5.74
CA SER A 401 3.35 6.07 -4.54
C SER A 401 4.57 5.29 -4.05
N LEU A 402 4.50 3.95 -4.09
CA LEU A 402 5.62 3.10 -3.73
C LEU A 402 6.78 3.25 -4.71
N GLU A 403 6.53 3.39 -6.00
CA GLU A 403 7.56 3.65 -7.00
C GLU A 403 8.17 5.05 -6.84
N MET A 404 7.35 6.08 -6.57
CA MET A 404 7.84 7.45 -6.40
C MET A 404 8.68 7.62 -5.14
N ALA A 405 8.28 6.98 -4.03
CA ALA A 405 8.99 7.10 -2.76
C ALA A 405 10.45 6.62 -2.84
N HIS A 406 10.79 5.67 -3.74
CA HIS A 406 12.18 5.25 -3.91
C HIS A 406 13.04 6.24 -4.71
N LYS A 407 12.41 7.13 -5.50
CA LYS A 407 13.06 8.14 -6.35
C LYS A 407 13.28 9.47 -5.65
N LEU A 408 12.77 9.65 -4.42
CA LEU A 408 12.81 10.91 -3.69
C LEU A 408 14.26 11.44 -3.54
N LYS A 409 14.42 12.73 -3.83
CA LYS A 409 15.67 13.49 -3.65
C LYS A 409 15.54 14.54 -2.57
N TYR A 410 14.36 15.11 -2.39
CA TYR A 410 14.06 16.20 -1.46
C TYR A 410 12.92 15.82 -0.55
N LEU A 411 12.99 16.23 0.70
CA LEU A 411 11.93 16.06 1.68
C LEU A 411 11.76 17.34 2.48
N ILE A 412 10.55 17.86 2.53
CA ILE A 412 10.18 19.05 3.28
C ILE A 412 9.37 18.59 4.48
N PHE A 413 9.80 18.96 5.66
CA PHE A 413 9.04 18.81 6.90
C PHE A 413 8.31 20.10 7.24
N ASP A 414 7.01 20.00 7.54
CA ASP A 414 6.40 21.05 8.35
C ASP A 414 7.00 21.04 9.75
N LYS A 415 6.99 22.20 10.41
CA LYS A 415 7.50 22.30 11.79
C LYS A 415 6.52 21.74 12.80
N THR A 416 5.33 22.35 12.86
CA THR A 416 4.37 22.19 13.95
C THR A 416 3.65 20.83 13.90
N GLY A 417 3.65 20.09 15.02
CA GLY A 417 3.01 18.76 15.05
C GLY A 417 3.78 17.67 14.25
N THR A 418 4.75 18.06 13.40
CA THR A 418 5.57 17.16 12.59
C THR A 418 6.94 16.98 13.19
N ILE A 419 7.87 17.95 13.09
CA ILE A 419 9.18 17.90 13.75
C ILE A 419 9.04 18.09 15.25
N THR A 420 8.12 18.97 15.65
CA THR A 420 7.81 19.29 17.03
C THR A 420 6.58 18.51 17.50
N LYS A 421 6.33 18.51 18.82
CA LYS A 421 5.18 17.82 19.42
C LYS A 421 3.84 18.48 19.06
N GLY A 422 3.87 19.77 18.67
CA GLY A 422 2.68 20.57 18.38
C GLY A 422 1.93 21.03 19.63
N ILE A 423 2.48 20.74 20.80
CA ILE A 423 1.94 21.13 22.10
C ILE A 423 3.05 21.90 22.82
N PRO A 424 2.80 23.18 23.21
CA PRO A 424 3.76 23.95 23.98
C PRO A 424 4.08 23.27 25.32
N GLU A 425 5.35 23.29 25.73
CA GLU A 425 5.81 22.78 27.01
C GLU A 425 6.62 23.87 27.74
N VAL A 426 6.53 23.90 29.08
CA VAL A 426 7.40 24.76 29.90
C VAL A 426 8.82 24.23 29.82
N THR A 427 9.74 25.06 29.30
CA THR A 427 11.14 24.69 29.11
C THR A 427 12.07 25.26 30.16
N ASN A 428 11.82 26.48 30.64
CA ASN A 428 12.63 27.15 31.65
C ASN A 428 11.75 27.93 32.62
N ILE A 429 12.10 27.92 33.87
CA ILE A 429 11.51 28.78 34.89
C ILE A 429 12.67 29.56 35.51
N ILE A 430 12.62 30.89 35.39
CA ILE A 430 13.59 31.78 36.02
C ILE A 430 12.94 32.47 37.18
N HIS A 431 13.54 32.37 38.34
CA HIS A 431 13.00 32.93 39.57
C HIS A 431 13.94 34.00 40.14
N PHE A 432 13.38 35.01 40.80
CA PHE A 432 14.13 36.07 41.43
C PHE A 432 14.05 35.99 42.96
N ASP A 433 12.84 36.18 43.51
CA ASP A 433 12.62 36.23 44.95
C ASP A 433 11.87 35.03 45.56
N LYS A 434 11.41 34.12 44.68
CA LYS A 434 10.61 32.94 45.05
C LYS A 434 11.20 31.71 44.43
N SER A 435 10.90 30.54 45.02
CA SER A 435 11.34 29.28 44.41
C SER A 435 10.65 28.99 43.08
N GLU A 436 11.30 28.19 42.25
CA GLU A 436 10.76 27.71 40.94
C GLU A 436 9.38 27.10 41.08
N LYS A 437 9.18 26.29 42.15
CA LYS A 437 7.88 25.67 42.47
C LYS A 437 6.80 26.69 42.81
N GLU A 438 7.15 27.80 43.52
CA GLU A 438 6.21 28.86 43.83
C GLU A 438 5.82 29.68 42.61
N ILE A 439 6.78 29.99 41.72
CA ILE A 439 6.52 30.66 40.43
C ILE A 439 5.57 29.84 39.58
N LEU A 440 5.85 28.54 39.41
CA LEU A 440 5.00 27.63 38.67
C LEU A 440 3.61 27.50 39.31
N LYS A 441 3.55 27.40 40.65
CA LYS A 441 2.27 27.32 41.38
C LYS A 441 1.39 28.55 41.16
N ILE A 442 1.96 29.75 41.25
CA ILE A 442 1.24 31.01 41.06
C ILE A 442 0.76 31.13 39.61
N ALA A 443 1.66 30.94 38.64
CA ALA A 443 1.33 31.04 37.21
C ALA A 443 0.27 30.02 36.79
N ALA A 444 0.41 28.75 37.20
CA ALA A 444 -0.58 27.71 36.95
C ALA A 444 -1.93 27.95 37.59
N SER A 445 -1.94 28.55 38.79
CA SER A 445 -3.18 28.94 39.46
C SER A 445 -3.93 30.02 38.68
N MET A 446 -3.20 31.01 38.12
CA MET A 446 -3.77 32.06 37.28
C MET A 446 -4.26 31.54 35.94
N GLU A 447 -3.48 30.67 35.27
CA GLU A 447 -3.78 30.13 33.95
C GLU A 447 -4.84 29.00 33.95
N LYS A 448 -5.24 28.48 35.11
CA LYS A 448 -6.27 27.45 35.23
C LYS A 448 -7.60 27.81 34.55
N ASN A 449 -7.91 29.11 34.51
CA ASN A 449 -9.14 29.66 33.94
C ASN A 449 -8.90 30.30 32.55
N SER A 450 -7.69 30.16 31.99
CA SER A 450 -7.32 30.65 30.68
C SER A 450 -7.51 29.54 29.63
N GLU A 451 -8.01 29.89 28.46
CA GLU A 451 -8.14 29.00 27.32
C GLU A 451 -6.91 29.10 26.37
N HIS A 452 -5.88 29.83 26.77
CA HIS A 452 -4.69 30.03 25.93
C HIS A 452 -3.76 28.80 25.95
N PRO A 453 -3.28 28.28 24.79
CA PRO A 453 -2.42 27.09 24.75
C PRO A 453 -1.15 27.16 25.61
N LEU A 454 -0.56 28.36 25.76
CA LEU A 454 0.60 28.57 26.63
C LEU A 454 0.23 28.42 28.11
N GLY A 455 -1.01 28.83 28.50
CA GLY A 455 -1.51 28.64 29.85
C GLY A 455 -1.75 27.17 30.16
N GLU A 456 -2.32 26.42 29.21
CA GLU A 456 -2.53 25.00 29.39
C GLU A 456 -1.21 24.25 29.62
N ALA A 457 -0.14 24.61 28.89
CA ALA A 457 1.21 24.04 29.09
C ALA A 457 1.72 24.24 30.53
N ILE A 458 1.49 25.42 31.11
CA ILE A 458 1.90 25.75 32.49
C ILE A 458 1.09 24.96 33.52
N VAL A 459 -0.21 24.82 33.32
CA VAL A 459 -1.09 24.03 34.19
C VAL A 459 -0.73 22.55 34.15
N GLU A 460 -0.45 22.01 32.93
CA GLU A 460 -0.03 20.61 32.76
C GLU A 460 1.34 20.35 33.43
N LYS A 461 2.30 21.28 33.32
CA LYS A 461 3.59 21.18 34.02
C LYS A 461 3.39 21.11 35.54
N ALA A 462 2.53 21.99 36.10
CA ALA A 462 2.23 21.99 37.52
C ALA A 462 1.55 20.66 37.97
N LYS A 463 0.63 20.12 37.19
CA LYS A 463 0.03 18.80 37.46
C LYS A 463 1.05 17.66 37.42
N LYS A 464 1.94 17.66 36.43
CA LYS A 464 3.02 16.66 36.29
C LYS A 464 3.96 16.68 37.51
N ASP A 465 4.27 17.88 37.99
CA ASP A 465 5.12 18.08 39.16
C ASP A 465 4.35 17.96 40.50
N LYS A 466 3.07 17.55 40.43
CA LYS A 466 2.17 17.35 41.60
C LYS A 466 2.04 18.59 42.51
N ILE A 467 2.03 19.79 41.92
CA ILE A 467 1.91 21.06 42.62
C ILE A 467 0.43 21.40 42.78
N GLY A 468 -0.01 21.56 44.05
CA GLY A 468 -1.39 22.00 44.37
C GLY A 468 -1.60 23.47 43.99
N LEU A 469 -2.70 23.79 43.31
CA LEU A 469 -3.01 25.14 42.85
C LEU A 469 -3.71 25.96 43.93
N ASN A 470 -3.44 27.28 43.95
CA ASN A 470 -4.09 28.24 44.84
C ASN A 470 -5.50 28.60 44.31
N LYS A 471 -6.41 29.00 45.25
CA LYS A 471 -7.66 29.67 44.87
C LYS A 471 -7.35 31.09 44.41
N ILE A 472 -7.88 31.47 43.24
CA ILE A 472 -7.76 32.81 42.68
C ILE A 472 -9.10 33.57 42.78
N SER A 473 -9.02 34.88 42.78
CA SER A 473 -10.18 35.78 42.71
C SER A 473 -9.87 36.93 41.74
N ASN A 474 -10.90 37.62 41.25
CA ASN A 474 -10.78 38.75 40.33
C ASN A 474 -9.92 38.45 39.09
N PHE A 475 -10.19 37.28 38.45
CA PHE A 475 -9.53 36.91 37.22
C PHE A 475 -10.00 37.83 36.07
N GLU A 476 -9.06 38.36 35.33
CA GLU A 476 -9.33 39.19 34.15
C GLU A 476 -8.28 38.89 33.08
N SER A 477 -8.74 38.65 31.85
CA SER A 477 -7.90 38.52 30.66
C SER A 477 -7.71 39.91 30.05
N ILE A 478 -6.46 40.27 29.73
CA ILE A 478 -6.08 41.53 29.08
C ILE A 478 -5.69 41.16 27.64
N PRO A 479 -6.55 41.43 26.62
CA PRO A 479 -6.37 40.97 25.30
C PRO A 479 -4.99 41.34 24.72
N GLY A 480 -4.25 40.34 24.20
CA GLY A 480 -2.93 40.49 23.58
C GLY A 480 -1.79 40.84 24.54
N GLN A 481 -2.02 40.85 25.85
CA GLN A 481 -0.99 41.19 26.84
C GLN A 481 -0.82 40.11 27.94
N GLY A 482 -1.88 39.47 28.38
CA GLY A 482 -1.83 38.46 29.45
C GLY A 482 -3.03 38.47 30.35
N ILE A 483 -2.85 38.07 31.62
CA ILE A 483 -3.90 37.91 32.61
C ILE A 483 -3.53 38.61 33.94
N ARG A 484 -4.54 39.01 34.69
CA ARG A 484 -4.40 39.46 36.08
C ARG A 484 -5.35 38.71 37.01
N SER A 485 -4.93 38.48 38.26
CA SER A 485 -5.76 37.88 39.27
C SER A 485 -5.23 38.17 40.68
N ASN A 486 -6.04 37.88 41.69
CA ASN A 486 -5.61 37.98 43.08
C ASN A 486 -5.46 36.59 43.69
N ILE A 487 -4.40 36.39 44.46
CA ILE A 487 -4.20 35.23 45.32
C ILE A 487 -4.08 35.73 46.75
N GLY A 488 -5.10 35.46 47.55
CA GLY A 488 -5.23 36.09 48.87
C GLY A 488 -5.37 37.62 48.74
N LYS A 489 -4.53 38.36 49.45
CA LYS A 489 -4.51 39.85 49.43
C LYS A 489 -3.56 40.43 48.36
N LYS A 490 -2.82 39.58 47.62
CA LYS A 490 -1.81 40.01 46.68
C LYS A 490 -2.34 39.95 45.25
N LYS A 491 -1.98 40.95 44.44
CA LYS A 491 -2.36 41.06 43.04
C LYS A 491 -1.22 40.57 42.15
N TYR A 492 -1.54 39.68 41.20
CA TYR A 492 -0.59 39.08 40.30
C TYR A 492 -0.93 39.42 38.85
N TYR A 493 0.11 39.58 38.03
CA TYR A 493 0.03 39.79 36.61
C TYR A 493 0.93 38.78 35.92
N PHE A 494 0.41 38.14 34.91
CA PHE A 494 1.16 37.15 34.12
C PHE A 494 0.93 37.38 32.64
N GLY A 495 2.00 37.55 31.85
CA GLY A 495 1.89 37.84 30.44
C GLY A 495 3.17 38.38 29.79
N THR A 496 3.01 39.14 28.70
CA THR A 496 4.10 39.64 27.88
C THR A 496 4.88 40.79 28.51
N ALA A 497 6.06 41.11 27.98
CA ALA A 497 6.85 42.29 28.35
C ALA A 497 6.04 43.58 28.23
N ARG A 498 5.08 43.64 27.29
CA ARG A 498 4.16 44.81 27.15
C ARG A 498 3.27 44.97 28.36
N LEU A 499 2.73 43.89 28.92
CA LEU A 499 1.96 43.96 30.15
C LEU A 499 2.79 44.52 31.30
N MET A 500 4.05 44.07 31.42
CA MET A 500 4.95 44.55 32.49
C MET A 500 5.20 46.06 32.38
N LYS A 501 5.44 46.58 31.19
CA LYS A 501 5.58 48.03 30.95
C LYS A 501 4.30 48.78 31.31
N THR A 502 3.11 48.24 30.96
CA THR A 502 1.80 48.86 31.27
C THR A 502 1.58 49.01 32.76
N ILE A 503 2.08 48.09 33.58
CA ILE A 503 1.97 48.16 35.06
C ILE A 503 3.10 48.92 35.75
N GLY A 504 4.02 49.53 34.94
CA GLY A 504 5.11 50.38 35.41
C GLY A 504 6.39 49.66 35.77
N ILE A 505 6.61 48.43 35.28
CA ILE A 505 7.88 47.70 35.43
C ILE A 505 8.70 47.95 34.15
N ASN A 506 9.69 48.83 34.23
CA ASN A 506 10.54 49.21 33.11
C ASN A 506 11.88 48.43 33.05
N ASN A 507 12.34 47.96 34.23
CA ASN A 507 13.57 47.15 34.31
C ASN A 507 13.18 45.67 34.12
N ILE A 508 13.06 45.24 32.86
CA ILE A 508 12.74 43.86 32.47
C ILE A 508 14.06 43.14 32.18
N SER A 509 14.27 41.98 32.77
CA SER A 509 15.43 41.16 32.52
C SER A 509 15.63 40.90 31.02
N ASP A 510 16.86 40.99 30.55
CA ASP A 510 17.21 40.64 29.16
C ASP A 510 16.99 39.13 28.95
N VAL A 511 16.07 38.80 28.07
CA VAL A 511 15.72 37.42 27.70
C VAL A 511 16.03 37.12 26.24
N THR A 512 16.78 38.03 25.60
CA THR A 512 17.09 37.93 24.18
C THR A 512 17.70 36.57 23.78
N ASP A 513 18.50 35.96 24.66
CA ASP A 513 19.08 34.65 24.38
C ASP A 513 18.07 33.52 24.44
N ILE A 514 17.12 33.61 25.38
CA ILE A 514 15.99 32.62 25.44
C ILE A 514 15.05 32.77 24.26
N GLU A 515 14.73 33.98 23.86
CA GLU A 515 13.91 34.26 22.66
C GLU A 515 14.64 33.86 21.36
N LYS A 516 15.96 33.99 21.27
CA LYS A 516 16.77 33.48 20.15
C LYS A 516 16.70 31.96 20.03
N GLU A 517 16.48 31.23 21.13
CA GLU A 517 16.24 29.79 21.12
C GLU A 517 14.82 29.41 20.65
N GLY A 518 13.99 30.39 20.25
CA GLY A 518 12.64 30.16 19.75
C GLY A 518 11.59 29.93 20.84
N LYS A 519 11.86 30.37 22.06
CA LYS A 519 10.97 30.23 23.22
C LYS A 519 10.16 31.49 23.41
N THR A 520 8.90 31.33 23.83
CA THR A 520 8.04 32.44 24.23
C THR A 520 8.21 32.66 25.71
N VAL A 521 8.64 33.85 26.12
CA VAL A 521 8.83 34.22 27.51
C VAL A 521 7.64 34.95 28.04
N MET A 522 7.08 34.46 29.15
CA MET A 522 5.99 35.08 29.93
C MET A 522 6.51 35.53 31.30
N TYR A 523 6.12 36.73 31.66
CA TYR A 523 6.59 37.43 32.86
C TYR A 523 5.55 37.33 33.98
N LEU A 524 5.99 37.02 35.18
CA LEU A 524 5.15 36.97 36.37
C LEU A 524 5.54 38.09 37.33
N ALA A 525 4.58 38.92 37.66
CA ALA A 525 4.76 40.01 38.65
C ALA A 525 3.78 39.92 39.80
N GLU A 526 4.28 40.24 41.02
CA GLU A 526 3.49 40.42 42.25
C GLU A 526 3.35 41.92 42.50
N ASN A 527 2.14 42.47 42.45
CA ASN A 527 1.85 43.90 42.46
C ASN A 527 2.58 44.63 41.34
N ARG A 528 3.71 45.31 41.63
CA ARG A 528 4.55 46.01 40.64
C ARG A 528 6.00 45.51 40.67
N LYS A 529 6.27 44.32 41.18
CA LYS A 529 7.57 43.71 41.25
C LYS A 529 7.62 42.45 40.42
N LEU A 530 8.59 42.36 39.52
CA LEU A 530 8.86 41.14 38.73
C LEU A 530 9.38 40.05 39.70
N ILE A 531 8.75 38.87 39.72
CA ILE A 531 9.14 37.77 40.61
C ILE A 531 9.64 36.55 39.87
N GLY A 532 9.38 36.43 38.56
CA GLY A 532 9.92 35.34 37.75
C GLY A 532 9.45 35.37 36.33
N LEU A 533 10.00 34.46 35.51
CA LEU A 533 9.74 34.29 34.11
C LEU A 533 9.48 32.80 33.83
N ILE A 534 8.58 32.51 32.93
CA ILE A 534 8.34 31.17 32.42
C ILE A 534 8.52 31.18 30.89
N ALA A 535 9.43 30.38 30.38
CA ALA A 535 9.62 30.17 28.96
C ALA A 535 8.88 28.91 28.51
N VAL A 536 8.11 29.06 27.46
CA VAL A 536 7.32 27.98 26.86
C VAL A 536 7.72 27.85 25.40
N ALA A 537 7.90 26.63 24.93
CA ALA A 537 8.20 26.35 23.53
C ALA A 537 7.55 25.05 23.07
N ASP A 538 7.33 24.95 21.77
CA ASP A 538 6.98 23.70 21.11
C ASP A 538 8.29 22.90 20.91
N THR A 539 8.45 21.85 21.69
CA THR A 539 9.67 21.04 21.74
C THR A 539 9.76 20.05 20.59
N ILE A 540 10.97 19.73 20.11
CA ILE A 540 11.15 18.70 19.09
C ILE A 540 10.78 17.31 19.64
N LYS A 541 10.26 16.43 18.79
CA LYS A 541 10.04 15.02 19.14
C LYS A 541 11.40 14.32 19.36
N GLU A 542 11.47 13.39 20.28
CA GLU A 542 12.70 12.66 20.64
C GLU A 542 13.34 11.95 19.44
N THR A 543 12.53 11.49 18.49
CA THR A 543 12.97 10.76 17.29
C THR A 543 13.35 11.67 16.12
N SER A 544 13.08 13.00 16.17
CA SER A 544 13.25 13.92 15.04
C SER A 544 14.69 13.96 14.51
N ALA A 545 15.66 14.17 15.37
CA ALA A 545 17.08 14.25 14.97
C ALA A 545 17.59 12.91 14.40
N MET A 546 17.17 11.78 14.98
CA MET A 546 17.51 10.44 14.48
C MET A 546 16.88 10.17 13.11
N ALA A 547 15.64 10.56 12.91
CA ALA A 547 14.93 10.40 11.64
C ALA A 547 15.57 11.23 10.52
N VAL A 548 15.90 12.50 10.81
CA VAL A 548 16.63 13.38 9.88
C VAL A 548 17.96 12.76 9.46
N LYS A 549 18.75 12.27 10.41
CA LYS A 549 20.03 11.59 10.13
C LYS A 549 19.83 10.31 9.31
N ALA A 550 18.80 9.52 9.59
CA ALA A 550 18.50 8.31 8.85
C ALA A 550 18.10 8.62 7.39
N LEU A 551 17.31 9.66 7.17
CA LEU A 551 16.89 10.10 5.84
C LEU A 551 18.07 10.69 5.04
N GLN A 552 18.96 11.45 5.67
CA GLN A 552 20.18 11.95 5.05
C GLN A 552 21.10 10.80 4.60
N LYS A 553 21.22 9.73 5.40
CA LYS A 553 21.95 8.50 5.01
C LYS A 553 21.32 7.79 3.80
N LEU A 554 20.03 7.96 3.56
CA LEU A 554 19.35 7.46 2.36
C LEU A 554 19.58 8.35 1.12
N GLY A 555 20.36 9.45 1.24
CA GLY A 555 20.70 10.37 0.15
C GLY A 555 19.65 11.46 -0.10
N ILE A 556 18.76 11.74 0.88
CA ILE A 556 17.68 12.71 0.75
C ILE A 556 18.12 14.04 1.35
N LYS A 557 17.96 15.14 0.60
CA LYS A 557 18.16 16.51 1.11
C LYS A 557 16.92 16.97 1.85
N ILE A 558 17.11 17.41 3.09
CA ILE A 558 16.02 17.74 4.01
C ILE A 558 15.87 19.24 4.16
N TYR A 559 14.63 19.69 4.11
CA TYR A 559 14.20 21.07 4.32
C TYR A 559 13.16 21.10 5.44
N MET A 560 13.09 22.19 6.18
CA MET A 560 12.02 22.53 7.10
C MET A 560 11.26 23.74 6.56
N ILE A 561 9.93 23.74 6.68
CA ILE A 561 9.06 24.85 6.32
C ILE A 561 8.23 25.27 7.54
N THR A 562 8.11 26.57 7.79
CA THR A 562 7.36 27.11 8.93
C THR A 562 6.92 28.53 8.70
N GLY A 563 5.83 28.96 9.35
CA GLY A 563 5.40 30.35 9.46
C GLY A 563 6.18 31.18 10.49
N ASP A 564 7.01 30.54 11.32
CA ASP A 564 7.78 31.23 12.34
C ASP A 564 8.83 32.18 11.75
N ASN A 565 9.26 33.13 12.56
CA ASN A 565 10.38 33.99 12.21
C ASN A 565 11.68 33.18 12.00
N LYS A 566 12.62 33.78 11.28
CA LYS A 566 13.87 33.14 10.86
C LYS A 566 14.73 32.64 12.04
N ASN A 567 14.73 33.33 13.18
CA ASN A 567 15.54 32.94 14.34
C ASN A 567 15.01 31.67 15.00
N THR A 568 13.72 31.65 15.31
CA THR A 568 13.01 30.46 15.85
C THR A 568 13.15 29.26 14.93
N ALA A 569 12.92 29.48 13.62
CA ALA A 569 13.02 28.42 12.62
C ALA A 569 14.44 27.81 12.56
N ASN A 570 15.48 28.65 12.56
CA ASN A 570 16.86 28.17 12.53
C ASN A 570 17.26 27.45 13.83
N ALA A 571 16.78 27.91 15.00
CA ALA A 571 17.03 27.23 16.27
C ALA A 571 16.46 25.81 16.27
N ILE A 572 15.21 25.61 15.87
CA ILE A 572 14.57 24.30 15.81
C ILE A 572 15.21 23.41 14.75
N ALA A 573 15.54 23.97 13.56
CA ALA A 573 16.21 23.23 12.51
C ALA A 573 17.59 22.72 12.95
N LYS A 574 18.35 23.54 13.69
CA LYS A 574 19.66 23.15 14.25
C LYS A 574 19.51 21.99 15.24
N LEU A 575 18.53 22.03 16.13
CA LEU A 575 18.24 20.94 17.06
C LEU A 575 17.85 19.64 16.34
N ALA A 576 17.08 19.73 15.25
CA ALA A 576 16.69 18.60 14.43
C ALA A 576 17.80 18.13 13.45
N GLY A 577 18.92 18.86 13.29
CA GLY A 577 19.99 18.55 12.33
C GLY A 577 19.65 18.89 10.87
N ILE A 578 18.75 19.85 10.64
CA ILE A 578 18.32 20.30 9.32
C ILE A 578 19.07 21.58 8.95
N LYS A 579 19.68 21.62 7.75
CA LYS A 579 20.48 22.78 7.28
C LYS A 579 19.67 23.79 6.46
N ASN A 580 18.57 23.35 5.81
CA ASN A 580 17.83 24.19 4.89
C ASN A 580 16.45 24.53 5.48
N VAL A 581 16.12 25.81 5.54
CA VAL A 581 14.89 26.31 6.19
C VAL A 581 14.18 27.31 5.28
N PHE A 582 12.87 27.16 5.17
CA PHE A 582 11.94 28.13 4.65
C PHE A 582 11.16 28.69 5.84
N ALA A 583 11.51 29.89 6.29
CA ALA A 583 10.87 30.59 7.39
C ALA A 583 9.90 31.66 6.85
N GLU A 584 8.99 32.12 7.72
CA GLU A 584 8.01 33.19 7.43
C GLU A 584 7.09 32.87 6.24
N VAL A 585 6.73 31.59 6.08
CA VAL A 585 5.92 31.08 4.98
C VAL A 585 4.46 31.02 5.38
N LEU A 586 3.60 31.70 4.64
CA LEU A 586 2.15 31.61 4.84
C LEU A 586 1.62 30.21 4.48
N PRO A 587 0.56 29.73 5.13
CA PRO A 587 -0.01 28.41 4.84
C PRO A 587 -0.33 28.18 3.36
N GLU A 588 -0.90 29.17 2.69
CA GLU A 588 -1.24 29.17 1.26
C GLU A 588 -0.02 29.11 0.33
N ASP A 589 1.15 29.57 0.80
CA ASP A 589 2.37 29.62 0.01
C ASP A 589 3.23 28.34 0.13
N LYS A 590 2.96 27.46 1.09
CA LYS A 590 3.71 26.21 1.27
C LYS A 590 3.80 25.38 -0.01
N ALA A 591 2.72 25.29 -0.77
CA ALA A 591 2.69 24.57 -2.05
C ALA A 591 3.63 25.21 -3.11
N LYS A 592 3.86 26.52 -3.08
CA LYS A 592 4.79 27.21 -4.00
C LYS A 592 6.24 26.78 -3.74
N TYR A 593 6.62 26.60 -2.48
CA TYR A 593 7.97 26.11 -2.11
C TYR A 593 8.18 24.65 -2.51
N VAL A 594 7.17 23.80 -2.37
CA VAL A 594 7.18 22.43 -2.91
C VAL A 594 7.45 22.48 -4.41
N LYS A 595 6.65 23.26 -5.17
CA LYS A 595 6.79 23.43 -6.63
C LYS A 595 8.16 23.97 -7.04
N LYS A 596 8.77 24.85 -6.23
CA LYS A 596 10.11 25.36 -6.46
C LYS A 596 11.17 24.27 -6.41
N LEU A 597 11.10 23.36 -5.43
CA LEU A 597 12.04 22.23 -5.30
C LEU A 597 11.81 21.14 -6.34
N GLN A 598 10.58 20.95 -6.81
CA GLN A 598 10.23 19.98 -7.86
C GLN A 598 11.01 20.23 -9.17
N ARG A 599 11.48 21.43 -9.43
CA ARG A 599 12.35 21.75 -10.59
C ARG A 599 13.71 21.03 -10.52
N TYR A 600 14.14 20.63 -9.33
CA TYR A 600 15.43 19.98 -9.11
C TYR A 600 15.32 18.46 -8.91
N GLY A 601 14.11 17.96 -8.72
CA GLY A 601 13.82 16.52 -8.61
C GLY A 601 12.62 16.21 -7.71
N PRO A 602 12.28 14.92 -7.55
CA PRO A 602 11.12 14.50 -6.78
C PRO A 602 11.16 14.93 -5.32
N VAL A 603 10.08 15.53 -4.85
CA VAL A 603 9.90 16.12 -3.52
C VAL A 603 8.86 15.34 -2.72
N ALA A 604 9.15 15.03 -1.46
CA ALA A 604 8.11 14.65 -0.50
C ALA A 604 7.79 15.82 0.43
N MET A 605 6.52 15.99 0.77
CA MET A 605 6.05 16.89 1.83
C MET A 605 5.52 16.06 2.99
N VAL A 606 5.92 16.41 4.21
CA VAL A 606 5.49 15.75 5.46
C VAL A 606 4.76 16.77 6.31
N GLY A 607 3.54 16.46 6.74
CA GLY A 607 2.73 17.33 7.56
C GLY A 607 1.59 16.57 8.27
N ASP A 608 0.79 17.28 9.07
CA ASP A 608 -0.37 16.72 9.81
C ASP A 608 -1.64 16.56 8.95
N GLY A 609 -1.65 17.15 7.77
CA GLY A 609 -2.74 17.05 6.78
C GLY A 609 -3.84 18.10 6.91
N ILE A 610 -3.95 18.84 8.01
CA ILE A 610 -5.01 19.84 8.20
C ILE A 610 -4.65 21.14 7.49
N ASN A 611 -3.52 21.71 7.85
CA ASN A 611 -3.03 22.98 7.28
C ASN A 611 -2.16 22.79 6.03
N ASP A 612 -1.63 21.58 5.84
CA ASP A 612 -0.66 21.24 4.80
C ASP A 612 -1.27 20.56 3.59
N ALA A 613 -2.59 20.32 3.56
CA ALA A 613 -3.27 19.59 2.50
C ALA A 613 -2.90 20.06 1.07
N PRO A 614 -2.84 21.36 0.76
CA PRO A 614 -2.42 21.82 -0.55
C PRO A 614 -0.95 21.50 -0.88
N ALA A 615 -0.06 21.57 0.11
CA ALA A 615 1.36 21.26 -0.06
C ALA A 615 1.61 19.76 -0.18
N LEU A 616 0.88 18.94 0.59
CA LEU A 616 0.88 17.47 0.50
C LEU A 616 0.38 17.01 -0.88
N ALA A 617 -0.69 17.62 -1.38
CA ALA A 617 -1.25 17.31 -2.70
C ALA A 617 -0.33 17.76 -3.86
N GLN A 618 0.43 18.86 -3.68
CA GLN A 618 1.37 19.36 -4.68
C GLN A 618 2.62 18.48 -4.80
N ALA A 619 3.09 17.87 -3.72
CA ALA A 619 4.29 17.04 -3.72
C ALA A 619 4.10 15.75 -4.55
N GLU A 620 5.21 15.18 -5.08
CA GLU A 620 5.13 13.83 -5.68
C GLU A 620 4.71 12.79 -4.66
N ILE A 621 5.10 12.98 -3.39
CA ILE A 621 4.67 12.14 -2.28
C ILE A 621 4.27 13.04 -1.10
N GLY A 622 2.98 13.12 -0.82
CA GLY A 622 2.48 13.64 0.44
C GLY A 622 2.55 12.54 1.52
N ILE A 623 3.21 12.82 2.64
CA ILE A 623 3.32 11.94 3.79
C ILE A 623 2.54 12.57 4.93
N ALA A 624 1.40 11.99 5.29
CA ALA A 624 0.56 12.46 6.37
C ALA A 624 0.91 11.74 7.68
N MET A 625 1.05 12.52 8.75
CA MET A 625 1.40 12.04 10.09
C MET A 625 0.15 11.91 10.96
N GLY A 626 0.01 10.76 11.66
CA GLY A 626 -1.09 10.52 12.60
C GLY A 626 -2.37 10.00 11.96
N SER A 627 -2.98 8.99 12.55
CA SER A 627 -4.19 8.32 12.05
C SER A 627 -5.50 9.07 12.36
N GLY A 628 -5.41 10.22 13.04
CA GLY A 628 -6.57 10.83 13.69
C GLY A 628 -7.45 11.70 12.80
N THR A 629 -6.98 12.15 11.63
CA THR A 629 -7.76 13.06 10.79
C THR A 629 -8.13 12.40 9.47
N ASP A 630 -9.44 12.44 9.13
CA ASP A 630 -9.93 11.97 7.84
C ASP A 630 -9.23 12.71 6.68
N VAL A 631 -8.86 13.98 6.89
CA VAL A 631 -8.12 14.82 5.94
C VAL A 631 -6.72 14.25 5.66
N ALA A 632 -5.99 13.81 6.67
CA ALA A 632 -4.67 13.18 6.48
C ALA A 632 -4.78 11.87 5.69
N MET A 633 -5.82 11.08 5.98
CA MET A 633 -6.10 9.85 5.25
C MET A 633 -6.53 10.10 3.81
N GLU A 634 -7.10 11.25 3.46
CA GLU A 634 -7.49 11.59 2.10
C GLU A 634 -6.34 12.18 1.27
N THR A 635 -5.55 13.07 1.83
CA THR A 635 -4.56 13.87 1.10
C THR A 635 -3.20 13.19 0.95
N GLY A 636 -2.72 12.44 1.95
CA GLY A 636 -1.41 11.78 1.90
C GLY A 636 -1.34 10.60 0.92
N ASN A 637 -0.25 10.47 0.17
CA ASN A 637 0.10 9.27 -0.61
C ASN A 637 0.62 8.15 0.30
N ILE A 638 1.29 8.52 1.39
CA ILE A 638 1.72 7.65 2.48
C ILE A 638 1.11 8.21 3.76
N VAL A 639 0.47 7.35 4.55
CA VAL A 639 -0.10 7.71 5.85
C VAL A 639 0.62 6.91 6.91
N LEU A 640 1.16 7.60 7.90
CA LEU A 640 1.81 7.00 9.06
C LEU A 640 0.82 6.96 10.22
N ILE A 641 0.50 5.77 10.69
CA ILE A 641 -0.44 5.60 11.80
C ILE A 641 0.15 6.16 13.09
N LYS A 642 1.45 5.97 13.28
CA LYS A 642 2.21 6.55 14.38
C LYS A 642 2.65 7.96 14.06
N ASN A 643 2.77 8.75 15.11
CA ASN A 643 3.33 10.09 15.00
C ASN A 643 4.88 10.07 15.18
N ASP A 644 5.55 9.06 14.57
CA ASP A 644 7.01 8.85 14.64
C ASP A 644 7.66 9.12 13.28
N LEU A 645 8.58 10.06 13.25
CA LEU A 645 9.34 10.44 12.04
C LEU A 645 10.25 9.31 11.51
N MET A 646 10.67 8.38 12.36
CA MET A 646 11.46 7.22 11.94
C MET A 646 10.71 6.35 10.94
N ASP A 647 9.38 6.34 10.98
CA ASP A 647 8.57 5.54 10.06
C ASP A 647 8.62 6.08 8.62
N ILE A 648 8.99 7.35 8.41
CA ILE A 648 9.28 7.90 7.08
C ILE A 648 10.51 7.23 6.48
N ALA A 649 11.58 7.10 7.27
CA ALA A 649 12.78 6.40 6.81
C ALA A 649 12.51 4.93 6.51
N LYS A 650 11.69 4.27 7.33
CA LYS A 650 11.23 2.88 7.09
C LYS A 650 10.38 2.79 5.82
N ALA A 651 9.46 3.74 5.57
CA ALA A 651 8.63 3.79 4.38
C ALA A 651 9.47 3.89 3.10
N ILE A 652 10.44 4.79 3.07
CA ILE A 652 11.35 4.97 1.93
C ILE A 652 12.24 3.74 1.74
N ARG A 653 12.75 3.16 2.82
CA ARG A 653 13.54 1.92 2.75
C ARG A 653 12.71 0.75 2.23
N LEU A 654 11.47 0.60 2.70
CA LEU A 654 10.52 -0.41 2.21
C LEU A 654 10.27 -0.24 0.71
N SER A 655 10.07 1.00 0.25
CA SER A 655 9.93 1.32 -1.16
C SER A 655 11.16 0.88 -1.96
N LYS A 656 12.39 1.26 -1.54
CA LYS A 656 13.64 0.87 -2.19
C LYS A 656 13.80 -0.65 -2.30
N ILE A 657 13.52 -1.38 -1.21
CA ILE A 657 13.62 -2.85 -1.18
C ILE A 657 12.58 -3.48 -2.12
N THR A 658 11.35 -2.97 -2.11
CA THR A 658 10.26 -3.50 -2.95
C THR A 658 10.56 -3.26 -4.43
N MET A 659 11.00 -2.05 -4.79
CA MET A 659 11.38 -1.72 -6.17
C MET A 659 12.59 -2.54 -6.66
N SER A 660 13.56 -2.81 -5.80
CA SER A 660 14.67 -3.73 -6.13
C SER A 660 14.16 -5.13 -6.46
N LYS A 661 13.19 -5.64 -5.69
CA LYS A 661 12.57 -6.94 -5.97
C LYS A 661 11.76 -6.96 -7.26
N ILE A 662 11.01 -5.90 -7.54
CA ILE A 662 10.29 -5.76 -8.82
C ILE A 662 11.27 -5.81 -10.00
N ARG A 663 12.37 -5.06 -9.94
CA ARG A 663 13.40 -5.07 -11.00
C ARG A 663 14.04 -6.44 -11.16
N GLN A 664 14.36 -7.14 -10.07
CA GLN A 664 14.88 -8.51 -10.12
C GLN A 664 13.88 -9.46 -10.77
N ASN A 665 12.60 -9.40 -10.37
CA ASN A 665 11.55 -10.23 -10.94
C ASN A 665 11.38 -9.98 -12.43
N MET A 666 11.36 -8.71 -12.87
CA MET A 666 11.24 -8.34 -14.28
C MET A 666 12.46 -8.80 -15.09
N PHE A 667 13.67 -8.62 -14.54
CA PHE A 667 14.89 -9.10 -15.18
C PHE A 667 14.82 -10.60 -15.44
N TRP A 668 14.54 -11.41 -14.43
CA TRP A 668 14.47 -12.85 -14.59
C TRP A 668 13.32 -13.29 -15.50
N ALA A 669 12.14 -12.66 -15.39
CA ALA A 669 11.00 -12.97 -16.25
C ALA A 669 11.27 -12.72 -17.74
N LEU A 670 12.08 -11.71 -18.08
CA LEU A 670 12.47 -11.41 -19.47
C LEU A 670 13.70 -12.23 -19.90
N PHE A 671 14.67 -12.40 -19.00
CA PHE A 671 15.92 -13.08 -19.31
C PHE A 671 15.71 -14.53 -19.76
N TYR A 672 14.89 -15.30 -19.02
CA TYR A 672 14.58 -16.69 -19.38
C TYR A 672 13.98 -16.80 -20.80
N ASN A 673 13.05 -15.91 -21.13
CA ASN A 673 12.41 -15.92 -22.44
C ASN A 673 13.38 -15.47 -23.53
N SER A 674 14.14 -14.39 -23.32
CA SER A 674 15.08 -13.86 -24.31
C SER A 674 16.22 -14.83 -24.64
N MET A 675 16.71 -15.58 -23.64
CA MET A 675 17.72 -16.61 -23.85
C MET A 675 17.11 -17.93 -24.37
N GLY A 676 15.89 -18.24 -23.94
CA GLY A 676 15.20 -19.46 -24.33
C GLY A 676 14.73 -19.48 -25.78
N ILE A 677 14.30 -18.34 -26.34
CA ILE A 677 13.82 -18.26 -27.74
C ILE A 677 14.88 -18.69 -28.75
N PRO A 678 16.13 -18.16 -28.75
CA PRO A 678 17.18 -18.62 -29.67
C PRO A 678 17.51 -20.12 -29.52
N VAL A 679 17.53 -20.61 -28.27
CA VAL A 679 17.79 -22.03 -27.98
C VAL A 679 16.65 -22.90 -28.54
N ALA A 680 15.39 -22.49 -28.34
CA ALA A 680 14.21 -23.18 -28.88
C ALA A 680 14.16 -23.12 -30.43
N ALA A 681 14.60 -22.02 -31.01
CA ALA A 681 14.73 -21.87 -32.47
C ALA A 681 15.81 -22.76 -33.08
N GLY A 682 16.57 -23.49 -32.24
CA GLY A 682 17.57 -24.47 -32.73
C GLY A 682 18.95 -23.89 -33.04
N ILE A 683 19.28 -22.67 -32.53
CA ILE A 683 20.63 -22.08 -32.79
C ILE A 683 21.78 -22.98 -32.31
N LEU A 684 21.58 -23.75 -31.26
CA LEU A 684 22.59 -24.67 -30.72
C LEU A 684 22.67 -25.97 -31.49
N TYR A 685 21.66 -26.34 -32.28
CA TYR A 685 21.57 -27.63 -32.95
C TYR A 685 22.74 -27.92 -33.91
N PRO A 686 23.16 -26.99 -34.76
CA PRO A 686 24.29 -27.23 -35.68
C PRO A 686 25.61 -27.54 -34.95
N PHE A 687 25.76 -27.08 -33.69
CA PHE A 687 27.02 -27.24 -32.93
C PHE A 687 26.98 -28.43 -31.95
N THR A 688 25.79 -28.72 -31.39
CA THR A 688 25.64 -29.68 -30.27
C THR A 688 24.75 -30.85 -30.60
N GLY A 689 23.97 -30.80 -31.70
CA GLY A 689 22.91 -31.76 -32.00
C GLY A 689 21.74 -31.75 -31.03
N TRP A 690 21.70 -30.77 -30.06
CA TRP A 690 20.68 -30.70 -29.00
C TRP A 690 19.58 -29.71 -29.38
N LEU A 691 18.34 -30.16 -29.15
CA LEU A 691 17.13 -29.35 -29.33
C LEU A 691 16.38 -29.21 -28.01
N LEU A 692 15.80 -28.04 -27.77
CA LEU A 692 14.93 -27.82 -26.66
C LEU A 692 13.56 -28.48 -26.90
N ASN A 693 13.27 -29.53 -26.14
CA ASN A 693 11.96 -30.16 -26.20
C ASN A 693 10.88 -29.19 -25.68
N PRO A 694 9.74 -29.01 -26.39
CA PRO A 694 8.64 -28.16 -25.96
C PRO A 694 8.10 -28.45 -24.54
N MET A 695 8.14 -29.69 -24.09
CA MET A 695 7.72 -30.06 -22.72
C MET A 695 8.68 -29.47 -21.67
N LEU A 696 10.00 -29.50 -21.93
CA LEU A 696 11.00 -28.85 -21.05
C LEU A 696 10.82 -27.33 -21.06
N ALA A 697 10.52 -26.76 -22.21
CA ALA A 697 10.18 -25.32 -22.36
C ALA A 697 8.97 -24.97 -21.50
N GLY A 698 7.88 -25.74 -21.54
CA GLY A 698 6.70 -25.58 -20.72
C GLY A 698 6.96 -25.70 -19.22
N GLY A 699 7.79 -26.67 -18.81
CA GLY A 699 8.23 -26.83 -17.43
C GLY A 699 9.03 -25.62 -16.91
N ALA A 700 9.99 -25.13 -17.69
CA ALA A 700 10.78 -23.94 -17.38
C ALA A 700 9.91 -22.68 -17.24
N MET A 701 8.91 -22.53 -18.11
CA MET A 701 7.92 -21.44 -18.04
C MET A 701 7.10 -21.49 -16.74
N ALA A 702 6.60 -22.67 -16.33
CA ALA A 702 5.86 -22.83 -15.09
C ALA A 702 6.72 -22.48 -13.86
N MET A 703 7.99 -22.94 -13.84
CA MET A 703 8.94 -22.66 -12.76
C MET A 703 9.36 -21.19 -12.69
N SER A 704 9.41 -20.48 -13.83
CA SER A 704 9.68 -19.04 -13.88
C SER A 704 8.63 -18.25 -13.09
N SER A 705 7.34 -18.56 -13.24
CA SER A 705 6.25 -17.92 -12.49
C SER A 705 6.37 -18.18 -10.99
N VAL A 706 6.69 -19.42 -10.60
CA VAL A 706 6.90 -19.80 -9.19
C VAL A 706 8.08 -19.02 -8.59
N SER A 707 9.20 -18.92 -9.32
CA SER A 707 10.41 -18.22 -8.85
C SER A 707 10.16 -16.74 -8.57
N VAL A 708 9.42 -16.05 -9.43
CA VAL A 708 9.02 -14.63 -9.27
C VAL A 708 8.16 -14.43 -8.02
N VAL A 709 7.19 -15.31 -7.80
CA VAL A 709 6.34 -15.26 -6.60
C VAL A 709 7.14 -15.52 -5.34
N MET A 710 7.99 -16.55 -5.32
CA MET A 710 8.85 -16.87 -4.18
C MET A 710 9.81 -15.72 -3.86
N ASN A 711 10.42 -15.10 -4.89
CA ASN A 711 11.30 -13.94 -4.70
C ASN A 711 10.54 -12.75 -4.09
N SER A 712 9.27 -12.53 -4.49
CA SER A 712 8.40 -11.51 -3.89
C SER A 712 8.07 -11.83 -2.43
N LEU A 713 7.78 -13.10 -2.09
CA LEU A 713 7.48 -13.52 -0.72
C LEU A 713 8.67 -13.36 0.23
N LEU A 714 9.92 -13.41 -0.28
CA LEU A 714 11.12 -13.15 0.52
C LEU A 714 11.15 -11.72 1.11
N LEU A 715 10.38 -10.77 0.55
CA LEU A 715 10.19 -9.44 1.16
C LEU A 715 9.64 -9.52 2.59
N LYS A 716 8.83 -10.52 2.91
CA LYS A 716 8.27 -10.70 4.27
C LYS A 716 9.38 -10.82 5.33
N LYS A 717 10.52 -11.43 4.98
CA LYS A 717 11.66 -11.71 5.89
C LYS A 717 12.65 -10.54 5.99
N LYS A 718 12.67 -9.60 5.04
CA LYS A 718 13.62 -8.47 5.07
C LYS A 718 13.28 -7.48 6.20
N ARG A 719 14.26 -6.98 6.95
CA ARG A 719 14.07 -5.88 7.93
C ARG A 719 13.93 -4.54 7.20
N ILE A 720 13.01 -3.68 7.67
CA ILE A 720 12.75 -2.31 7.19
C ILE A 720 13.25 -1.28 8.19
#